data_233d105c5778eeb97ce43be835edd871
#
_entry.id   233d105c5778eeb97ce43be835edd871
#
_cell.length_a   1.000
_cell.length_b   1.000
_cell.length_c   1.000
_cell.angle_alpha   90.00
_cell.angle_beta   90.00
_cell.angle_gamma   90.00
#
_symmetry.space_group_name_H-M   'P 1'
#
loop_
_entity.id
_entity.type
_entity.pdbx_description
1 polymer ?
#
loop_
_entity_poly.entity_id
_entity_poly.type
_entity_poly.pdbx_seq_one_letter_code
_entity_poly.pdbx_strand_id
1 'polypeptide(L)'
;MFSSAGDAPRSRRPTDLVLLALALFTVLALTVPAPGPTRIDSLVTDLVQGLPGLFGWFWELSWDLLIGWTLLLLALALFSRGRKQLLLEEVLAGALGVGVALVAGWLAGTDWSDSVKAVAASGSPPVYLTVRLALATAVVVVASPSMARPFRYVGRWVVGVGAAAGIALGTGLPIGMVAAFAVGFGSAAVVHLLFGSPAGRPTLDQVADALADLGVEAGGLRQAPLEPRGVAIVTAEAPGRRRLLVKIYGRDAWDGQLLASAWSSLWYRGDTPHLALGRRQQVEHEAFVTLLAERAGVAVLPVVAAGMASESDALLVTEGTGRPLNTLDPGEVDDELLAGIWRNAGRLHALGVAHRRLDASRIVVRPDRTPAFADFGGAAVAADDADLVADRAGVLVATALAVGPQRAASAALAALGGEALTQVLPLLQPAAFERPTRHAVAEQDWDLGDLRTACADAAGAELPKLAQLRRVSLRSIGVVVLIGLVAYAIISSLANVGLANLIDEFAAADFGWLAGALALSPLVPVALTFAALGASFRPLRFGPVLMLEYAIQFTALAVPSSAARLALDVRFFGRNGIEGGAALSIGVIASVCGFVVQVLLIALVSLSGLASLGLWGGGAEGASSTSSSSSSGGHRLLILTAVLVVLGLLVVLAVPNYRRAIRQALPRAGEMLRAQASSAATALRVLRSPSKVAMIFAGNLGAQLIQAVILGLCLRAFGHHATMAELILVNTIANLFAGFMPVPGGMGVAEAAYTAGLVALGVPNAAAMSTAIAFRMATYYLPPIWGAVAMRWLRQHAYL
;
A
#
# COMPACT_ATOMS: atom_id res chain seq x y z
N MET A 1 -6.41 40.07 -6.04
CA MET A 1 -6.20 38.94 -5.14
C MET A 1 -6.67 37.60 -5.78
N PHE A 2 -7.85 37.56 -6.34
CA PHE A 2 -8.32 36.43 -7.14
C PHE A 2 -7.92 36.57 -8.61
N SER A 3 -7.56 35.43 -9.25
CA SER A 3 -7.31 35.37 -10.69
C SER A 3 -8.62 35.26 -11.47
N SER A 4 -8.59 35.52 -12.79
CA SER A 4 -9.78 35.51 -13.68
C SER A 4 -10.39 34.12 -13.91
N ALA A 5 -10.06 33.14 -13.13
CA ALA A 5 -10.48 31.75 -13.29
C ALA A 5 -11.98 31.45 -13.02
N GLY A 6 -12.85 32.47 -13.04
CA GLY A 6 -14.29 32.31 -12.81
C GLY A 6 -15.01 31.42 -13.83
N ASP A 7 -14.51 31.42 -15.07
CA ASP A 7 -15.10 30.69 -16.20
C ASP A 7 -14.34 29.40 -16.59
N ALA A 8 -13.31 29.00 -15.81
CA ALA A 8 -12.55 27.80 -16.10
C ALA A 8 -13.42 26.53 -15.88
N PRO A 9 -13.37 25.54 -16.78
CA PRO A 9 -14.09 24.31 -16.58
C PRO A 9 -13.64 23.62 -15.29
N ARG A 10 -14.60 23.08 -14.54
CA ARG A 10 -14.33 22.41 -13.26
C ARG A 10 -14.07 20.94 -13.47
N SER A 11 -13.05 20.43 -12.82
CA SER A 11 -12.68 19.01 -12.85
C SER A 11 -12.60 18.43 -11.46
N ARG A 12 -13.00 17.17 -11.31
CA ARG A 12 -12.77 16.36 -10.10
C ARG A 12 -11.43 15.69 -10.20
N ARG A 13 -10.55 15.90 -9.23
CA ARG A 13 -9.18 15.40 -9.27
C ARG A 13 -9.07 14.06 -8.54
N PRO A 14 -8.42 13.05 -9.12
CA PRO A 14 -8.12 11.80 -8.40
C PRO A 14 -7.28 12.03 -7.13
N THR A 15 -6.43 13.07 -7.13
CA THR A 15 -5.63 13.48 -5.97
C THR A 15 -6.46 13.87 -4.78
N ASP A 16 -7.63 14.47 -4.97
CA ASP A 16 -8.53 14.86 -3.87
C ASP A 16 -9.09 13.60 -3.16
N LEU A 17 -9.32 12.50 -3.89
CA LEU A 17 -9.73 11.22 -3.28
C LEU A 17 -8.61 10.62 -2.42
N VAL A 18 -7.36 10.66 -2.90
CA VAL A 18 -6.19 10.18 -2.14
C VAL A 18 -5.96 11.05 -0.92
N LEU A 19 -6.08 12.37 -1.08
CA LEU A 19 -5.96 13.32 0.03
C LEU A 19 -7.03 13.10 1.09
N LEU A 20 -8.28 12.84 0.68
CA LEU A 20 -9.37 12.51 1.60
C LEU A 20 -9.10 11.20 2.35
N ALA A 21 -8.64 10.15 1.64
CA ALA A 21 -8.30 8.88 2.26
C ALA A 21 -7.14 9.01 3.26
N LEU A 22 -6.10 9.77 2.90
CA LEU A 22 -4.95 10.04 3.77
C LEU A 22 -5.37 10.88 4.98
N ALA A 23 -6.21 11.90 4.77
CA ALA A 23 -6.73 12.72 5.85
C ALA A 23 -7.58 11.90 6.85
N LEU A 24 -8.48 11.07 6.33
CA LEU A 24 -9.30 10.17 7.16
C LEU A 24 -8.43 9.19 7.96
N PHE A 25 -7.44 8.57 7.30
CA PHE A 25 -6.49 7.69 7.96
C PHE A 25 -5.72 8.41 9.06
N THR A 26 -5.20 9.62 8.80
CA THR A 26 -4.45 10.41 9.76
C THR A 26 -5.32 10.80 10.96
N VAL A 27 -6.53 11.28 10.71
CA VAL A 27 -7.46 11.64 11.80
C VAL A 27 -7.80 10.42 12.65
N LEU A 28 -8.14 9.29 12.05
CA LEU A 28 -8.44 8.06 12.79
C LEU A 28 -7.21 7.56 13.57
N ALA A 29 -6.04 7.52 12.94
CA ALA A 29 -4.80 7.05 13.57
C ALA A 29 -4.38 7.90 14.76
N LEU A 30 -4.65 9.21 14.75
CA LEU A 30 -4.26 10.13 15.81
C LEU A 30 -5.36 10.33 16.88
N THR A 31 -6.64 10.09 16.54
CA THR A 31 -7.78 10.32 17.47
C THR A 31 -8.13 9.08 18.29
N VAL A 32 -7.96 7.87 17.72
CA VAL A 32 -8.37 6.61 18.36
C VAL A 32 -7.45 6.16 19.54
N PRO A 33 -6.11 6.41 19.54
CA PRO A 33 -5.21 5.86 20.56
C PRO A 33 -5.26 6.48 21.94
N ALA A 34 -6.14 7.42 22.22
CA ALA A 34 -6.34 8.04 23.51
C ALA A 34 -5.55 9.34 23.82
N PRO A 35 -6.20 10.26 24.51
CA PRO A 35 -5.83 11.65 24.62
C PRO A 35 -4.93 11.92 25.84
N GLY A 36 -3.66 11.68 25.70
CA GLY A 36 -2.68 12.22 26.62
C GLY A 36 -1.56 12.90 25.84
N PRO A 37 -0.91 13.95 26.37
CA PRO A 37 0.27 14.50 25.72
C PRO A 37 1.32 13.40 25.59
N THR A 38 1.73 13.13 24.36
CA THR A 38 2.79 12.16 24.08
C THR A 38 4.15 12.76 24.43
N ARG A 39 5.20 11.94 24.56
CA ARG A 39 6.58 12.44 24.72
C ARG A 39 7.03 13.33 23.56
N ILE A 40 6.50 13.09 22.35
CA ILE A 40 6.78 13.93 21.19
C ILE A 40 6.14 15.31 21.41
N ASP A 41 4.92 15.34 21.94
CA ASP A 41 4.24 16.61 22.25
C ASP A 41 5.03 17.40 23.31
N SER A 42 5.49 16.75 24.39
CA SER A 42 6.28 17.44 25.42
C SER A 42 7.63 17.92 24.88
N LEU A 43 8.38 17.07 24.15
CA LEU A 43 9.67 17.47 23.57
C LEU A 43 9.56 18.64 22.58
N VAL A 44 8.56 18.62 21.70
CA VAL A 44 8.36 19.70 20.74
C VAL A 44 7.87 20.96 21.44
N THR A 45 6.98 20.84 22.40
CA THR A 45 6.47 21.97 23.20
C THR A 45 7.59 22.60 24.03
N ASP A 46 8.41 21.81 24.72
CA ASP A 46 9.55 22.29 25.52
C ASP A 46 10.60 22.98 24.64
N LEU A 47 10.88 22.41 23.44
CA LEU A 47 11.80 23.02 22.48
C LEU A 47 11.30 24.39 21.99
N VAL A 48 10.01 24.51 21.67
CA VAL A 48 9.41 25.71 21.10
C VAL A 48 9.17 26.76 22.21
N GLN A 49 8.75 26.35 23.40
CA GLN A 49 8.57 27.24 24.54
C GLN A 49 9.90 27.71 25.17
N GLY A 50 10.98 26.97 24.95
CA GLY A 50 12.34 27.37 25.31
C GLY A 50 12.92 28.50 24.43
N LEU A 51 12.23 28.90 23.36
CA LEU A 51 12.61 30.06 22.55
C LEU A 51 12.38 31.36 23.36
N PRO A 52 13.30 32.35 23.27
CA PRO A 52 13.19 33.54 24.07
C PRO A 52 11.82 34.23 23.90
N GLY A 53 11.19 34.63 25.01
CA GLY A 53 9.89 35.33 25.05
C GLY A 53 9.83 36.69 24.32
N LEU A 54 10.96 37.14 23.71
CA LEU A 54 11.08 38.31 22.90
C LEU A 54 10.12 38.37 21.67
N PHE A 55 9.57 37.21 21.26
CA PHE A 55 8.70 37.10 20.08
C PHE A 55 7.23 36.79 20.45
N GLY A 56 6.81 36.95 21.70
CA GLY A 56 5.44 36.62 22.13
C GLY A 56 4.37 37.30 21.28
N TRP A 57 4.51 38.58 21.02
CA TRP A 57 3.60 39.36 20.19
C TRP A 57 3.51 38.82 18.72
N PHE A 58 4.60 38.29 18.18
CA PHE A 58 4.63 37.70 16.84
C PHE A 58 3.82 36.40 16.79
N TRP A 59 3.91 35.58 17.81
CA TRP A 59 3.14 34.33 17.88
C TRP A 59 1.65 34.61 18.06
N GLU A 60 1.29 35.58 18.95
CA GLU A 60 -0.10 36.01 19.13
C GLU A 60 -0.69 36.57 17.84
N LEU A 61 0.03 37.47 17.16
CA LEU A 61 -0.37 38.03 15.86
C LEU A 61 -0.54 36.93 14.81
N SER A 62 0.41 35.97 14.74
CA SER A 62 0.38 34.88 13.77
C SER A 62 -0.80 33.95 14.01
N TRP A 63 -1.13 33.70 15.25
CA TRP A 63 -2.29 32.91 15.66
C TRP A 63 -3.60 33.59 15.30
N ASP A 64 -3.72 34.90 15.55
CA ASP A 64 -4.91 35.69 15.22
C ASP A 64 -5.07 35.90 13.72
N LEU A 65 -3.95 35.93 12.98
CA LEU A 65 -3.96 36.04 11.53
C LEU A 65 -4.63 34.83 10.84
N LEU A 66 -4.70 33.66 11.48
CA LEU A 66 -5.46 32.50 10.96
C LEU A 66 -6.94 32.84 10.75
N ILE A 67 -7.58 33.42 11.76
CA ILE A 67 -8.99 33.86 11.63
C ILE A 67 -9.11 35.11 10.77
N GLY A 68 -8.23 36.07 10.96
CA GLY A 68 -8.21 37.29 10.15
C GLY A 68 -8.11 37.00 8.66
N TRP A 69 -7.21 36.09 8.26
CA TRP A 69 -7.05 35.68 6.86
C TRP A 69 -8.27 34.91 6.33
N THR A 70 -8.83 34.01 7.15
CA THR A 70 -10.05 33.26 6.80
C THR A 70 -11.23 34.20 6.57
N LEU A 71 -11.45 35.16 7.49
CA LEU A 71 -12.51 36.16 7.33
C LEU A 71 -12.28 37.07 6.14
N LEU A 72 -11.02 37.44 5.85
CA LEU A 72 -10.66 38.20 4.67
C LEU A 72 -11.03 37.47 3.37
N LEU A 73 -10.74 36.16 3.28
CA LEU A 73 -11.09 35.35 2.09
C LEU A 73 -12.60 35.27 1.90
N LEU A 74 -13.35 34.94 2.95
CA LEU A 74 -14.82 34.91 2.93
C LEU A 74 -15.41 36.29 2.54
N ALA A 75 -14.91 37.37 3.12
CA ALA A 75 -15.37 38.72 2.79
C ALA A 75 -15.07 39.08 1.32
N LEU A 76 -13.87 38.78 0.84
CA LEU A 76 -13.50 39.03 -0.56
C LEU A 76 -14.33 38.18 -1.53
N ALA A 77 -14.66 36.93 -1.21
CA ALA A 77 -15.56 36.10 -2.00
C ALA A 77 -16.99 36.68 -2.00
N LEU A 78 -17.47 37.17 -0.84
CA LEU A 78 -18.79 37.79 -0.70
C LEU A 78 -18.94 39.06 -1.53
N PHE A 79 -17.97 39.98 -1.47
CA PHE A 79 -18.02 41.27 -2.17
C PHE A 79 -17.62 41.19 -3.65
N SER A 80 -17.05 40.06 -4.11
CA SER A 80 -16.65 39.87 -5.51
C SER A 80 -17.89 39.48 -6.37
N ARG A 81 -18.22 40.29 -7.33
CA ARG A 81 -19.35 40.01 -8.26
C ARG A 81 -19.07 38.74 -9.07
N GLY A 82 -20.02 37.79 -9.10
CA GLY A 82 -19.94 36.55 -9.85
C GLY A 82 -19.30 35.38 -9.12
N ARG A 83 -18.84 35.49 -7.85
CA ARG A 83 -18.14 34.43 -7.10
C ARG A 83 -18.98 33.78 -5.97
N LYS A 84 -20.30 33.81 -6.10
CA LYS A 84 -21.20 33.21 -5.09
C LYS A 84 -20.92 31.71 -4.85
N GLN A 85 -20.49 31.00 -5.86
CA GLN A 85 -20.15 29.58 -5.75
C GLN A 85 -18.85 29.37 -4.93
N LEU A 86 -17.81 30.22 -5.10
CA LEU A 86 -16.61 30.15 -4.29
C LEU A 86 -16.92 30.42 -2.81
N LEU A 87 -17.76 31.40 -2.52
CA LEU A 87 -18.23 31.68 -1.16
C LEU A 87 -18.93 30.46 -0.53
N LEU A 88 -19.83 29.83 -1.30
CA LEU A 88 -20.52 28.62 -0.85
C LEU A 88 -19.52 27.48 -0.54
N GLU A 89 -18.53 27.28 -1.39
CA GLU A 89 -17.48 26.26 -1.21
C GLU A 89 -16.60 26.55 0.01
N GLU A 90 -16.20 27.80 0.23
CA GLU A 90 -15.43 28.23 1.40
C GLU A 90 -16.23 28.04 2.69
N VAL A 91 -17.51 28.42 2.71
CA VAL A 91 -18.40 28.26 3.87
C VAL A 91 -18.63 26.78 4.17
N LEU A 92 -18.90 25.94 3.15
CA LEU A 92 -19.11 24.51 3.33
C LEU A 92 -17.84 23.80 3.82
N ALA A 93 -16.67 24.13 3.26
CA ALA A 93 -15.42 23.55 3.70
C ALA A 93 -15.08 23.95 5.14
N GLY A 94 -15.30 25.23 5.47
CA GLY A 94 -15.10 25.71 6.83
C GLY A 94 -16.05 25.06 7.84
N ALA A 95 -17.35 24.96 7.50
CA ALA A 95 -18.35 24.31 8.35
C ALA A 95 -18.04 22.82 8.55
N LEU A 96 -17.65 22.11 7.45
CA LEU A 96 -17.24 20.72 7.53
C LEU A 96 -15.97 20.55 8.38
N GLY A 97 -14.98 21.43 8.19
CA GLY A 97 -13.74 21.44 8.98
C GLY A 97 -14.01 21.64 10.46
N VAL A 98 -14.84 22.60 10.82
CA VAL A 98 -15.26 22.83 12.21
C VAL A 98 -16.03 21.62 12.75
N GLY A 99 -17.02 21.11 12.03
CA GLY A 99 -17.83 19.97 12.47
C GLY A 99 -17.01 18.70 12.70
N VAL A 100 -16.13 18.35 11.76
CA VAL A 100 -15.25 17.17 11.89
C VAL A 100 -14.24 17.38 13.01
N ALA A 101 -13.68 18.59 13.17
CA ALA A 101 -12.75 18.90 14.24
C ALA A 101 -13.40 18.78 15.63
N LEU A 102 -14.61 19.28 15.79
CA LEU A 102 -15.37 19.15 17.03
C LEU A 102 -15.68 17.69 17.36
N VAL A 103 -16.16 16.91 16.38
CA VAL A 103 -16.47 15.49 16.57
C VAL A 103 -15.20 14.71 16.90
N ALA A 104 -14.10 14.94 16.19
CA ALA A 104 -12.83 14.27 16.44
C ALA A 104 -12.24 14.65 17.83
N GLY A 105 -12.36 15.94 18.23
CA GLY A 105 -11.99 16.40 19.55
C GLY A 105 -12.82 15.72 20.67
N TRP A 106 -14.11 15.61 20.48
CA TRP A 106 -15.01 14.91 21.41
C TRP A 106 -14.70 13.42 21.52
N LEU A 107 -14.44 12.75 20.39
CA LEU A 107 -13.98 11.36 20.39
C LEU A 107 -12.64 11.17 21.11
N ALA A 108 -11.78 12.18 21.05
CA ALA A 108 -10.53 12.22 21.78
C ALA A 108 -10.68 12.62 23.26
N GLY A 109 -11.89 12.85 23.77
CA GLY A 109 -12.18 13.16 25.18
C GLY A 109 -12.11 14.64 25.55
N THR A 110 -12.10 15.55 24.57
CA THR A 110 -12.14 17.00 24.80
C THR A 110 -13.58 17.46 24.90
N ASP A 111 -13.90 18.29 25.92
CA ASP A 111 -15.25 18.84 26.08
C ASP A 111 -15.59 19.84 24.96
N TRP A 112 -16.86 19.81 24.49
CA TRP A 112 -17.37 20.71 23.45
C TRP A 112 -17.20 22.19 23.82
N SER A 113 -17.42 22.52 25.10
CA SER A 113 -17.32 23.90 25.59
C SER A 113 -15.89 24.44 25.46
N ASP A 114 -14.88 23.60 25.70
CA ASP A 114 -13.49 24.00 25.65
C ASP A 114 -12.97 24.11 24.22
N SER A 115 -13.41 23.20 23.35
CA SER A 115 -13.12 23.26 21.92
C SER A 115 -13.71 24.53 21.26
N VAL A 116 -14.90 24.97 21.66
CA VAL A 116 -15.54 26.18 21.14
C VAL A 116 -14.88 27.43 21.71
N LYS A 117 -14.55 27.47 23.02
CA LYS A 117 -13.81 28.58 23.63
C LYS A 117 -12.44 28.78 23.01
N ALA A 118 -11.74 27.69 22.67
CA ALA A 118 -10.42 27.74 22.02
C ALA A 118 -10.45 28.35 20.59
N VAL A 119 -11.62 28.46 19.97
CA VAL A 119 -11.75 29.21 18.70
C VAL A 119 -11.63 30.71 18.91
N ALA A 120 -12.15 31.24 20.01
CA ALA A 120 -12.26 32.67 20.24
C ALA A 120 -11.14 33.26 21.12
N ALA A 121 -10.52 32.49 22.01
CA ALA A 121 -9.56 32.97 23.00
C ALA A 121 -8.14 32.46 22.76
N SER A 122 -7.17 33.39 22.71
CA SER A 122 -5.75 33.10 22.86
C SER A 122 -5.49 32.91 24.39
N GLY A 123 -5.06 31.70 24.79
CA GLY A 123 -4.75 31.43 26.22
C GLY A 123 -5.68 30.41 26.90
N SER A 124 -6.47 29.67 26.12
CA SER A 124 -7.23 28.51 26.60
C SER A 124 -6.30 27.33 26.92
N PRO A 125 -6.69 26.40 27.82
CA PRO A 125 -5.91 25.20 28.05
C PRO A 125 -5.69 24.42 26.73
N PRO A 126 -4.57 23.69 26.60
CA PRO A 126 -4.22 23.02 25.33
C PRO A 126 -5.32 22.06 24.91
N VAL A 127 -5.91 22.29 23.75
CA VAL A 127 -6.94 21.45 23.15
C VAL A 127 -6.27 20.44 22.23
N TYR A 128 -6.68 19.18 22.30
CA TYR A 128 -6.10 18.12 21.46
C TYR A 128 -6.17 18.46 19.96
N LEU A 129 -7.33 18.93 19.47
CA LEU A 129 -7.52 19.29 18.08
C LEU A 129 -7.98 20.74 17.95
N THR A 130 -7.17 21.57 17.32
CA THR A 130 -7.44 23.01 17.19
C THR A 130 -8.40 23.28 16.03
N VAL A 131 -9.65 23.58 16.36
CA VAL A 131 -10.72 23.92 15.40
C VAL A 131 -10.32 25.10 14.51
N ARG A 132 -9.63 26.11 15.08
CA ARG A 132 -9.14 27.31 14.40
C ARG A 132 -8.22 26.98 13.22
N LEU A 133 -7.28 26.07 13.41
CA LEU A 133 -6.35 25.66 12.35
C LEU A 133 -7.06 24.81 11.28
N ALA A 134 -7.98 23.91 11.68
CA ALA A 134 -8.76 23.12 10.75
C ALA A 134 -9.63 23.99 9.84
N LEU A 135 -10.32 24.99 10.43
CA LEU A 135 -11.10 25.99 9.69
C LEU A 135 -10.24 26.77 8.68
N ALA A 136 -9.14 27.36 9.16
CA ALA A 136 -8.27 28.18 8.32
C ALA A 136 -7.66 27.35 7.18
N THR A 137 -7.23 26.11 7.45
CA THR A 137 -6.70 25.21 6.45
C THR A 137 -7.76 24.85 5.39
N ALA A 138 -8.98 24.51 5.80
CA ALA A 138 -10.06 24.16 4.89
C ALA A 138 -10.39 25.30 3.92
N VAL A 139 -10.55 26.51 4.42
CA VAL A 139 -10.88 27.69 3.62
C VAL A 139 -9.74 28.10 2.69
N VAL A 140 -8.48 28.12 3.19
CA VAL A 140 -7.30 28.47 2.40
C VAL A 140 -7.08 27.47 1.27
N VAL A 141 -7.27 26.17 1.52
CA VAL A 141 -7.08 25.13 0.51
C VAL A 141 -8.14 25.25 -0.60
N VAL A 142 -9.41 25.46 -0.24
CA VAL A 142 -10.52 25.67 -1.21
C VAL A 142 -10.34 26.95 -2.01
N ALA A 143 -9.91 28.05 -1.39
CA ALA A 143 -9.67 29.32 -2.09
C ALA A 143 -8.43 29.29 -2.99
N SER A 144 -7.42 28.46 -2.63
CA SER A 144 -6.10 28.42 -3.27
C SER A 144 -6.11 28.32 -4.81
N PRO A 145 -6.95 27.48 -5.48
CA PRO A 145 -7.01 27.42 -6.94
C PRO A 145 -7.46 28.73 -7.60
N SER A 146 -8.29 29.51 -6.90
CA SER A 146 -8.87 30.78 -7.39
C SER A 146 -7.99 32.01 -7.09
N MET A 147 -6.91 31.83 -6.29
CA MET A 147 -6.04 32.94 -5.86
C MET A 147 -4.86 33.14 -6.81
N ALA A 148 -4.45 34.40 -7.01
CA ALA A 148 -3.21 34.75 -7.67
C ALA A 148 -2.00 34.24 -6.85
N ARG A 149 -0.90 33.90 -7.53
CA ARG A 149 0.30 33.26 -6.93
C ARG A 149 0.79 33.88 -5.61
N PRO A 150 1.02 35.20 -5.50
CA PRO A 150 1.56 35.77 -4.26
C PRO A 150 0.63 35.54 -3.07
N PHE A 151 -0.67 35.70 -3.25
CA PHE A 151 -1.66 35.50 -2.19
C PHE A 151 -1.84 34.04 -1.80
N ARG A 152 -1.64 33.12 -2.73
CA ARG A 152 -1.60 31.67 -2.46
C ARG A 152 -0.42 31.28 -1.55
N TYR A 153 0.76 31.86 -1.80
CA TYR A 153 1.91 31.67 -0.92
C TYR A 153 1.68 32.28 0.46
N VAL A 154 1.14 33.50 0.53
CA VAL A 154 0.81 34.13 1.81
C VAL A 154 -0.17 33.27 2.59
N GLY A 155 -1.25 32.76 1.99
CA GLY A 155 -2.20 31.90 2.66
C GLY A 155 -1.56 30.62 3.24
N ARG A 156 -0.65 29.98 2.49
CA ARG A 156 0.11 28.82 2.98
C ARG A 156 1.03 29.15 4.14
N TRP A 157 1.72 30.30 4.06
CA TRP A 157 2.57 30.78 5.14
C TRP A 157 1.76 31.11 6.38
N VAL A 158 0.62 31.77 6.25
CA VAL A 158 -0.29 32.07 7.36
C VAL A 158 -0.70 30.80 8.09
N VAL A 159 -1.09 29.76 7.35
CA VAL A 159 -1.51 28.47 7.95
C VAL A 159 -0.31 27.76 8.60
N GLY A 160 0.86 27.75 7.96
CA GLY A 160 2.07 27.10 8.49
C GLY A 160 2.63 27.80 9.74
N VAL A 161 2.77 29.12 9.70
CA VAL A 161 3.27 29.92 10.83
C VAL A 161 2.24 29.95 11.95
N GLY A 162 0.94 30.00 11.62
CA GLY A 162 -0.14 29.91 12.60
C GLY A 162 -0.14 28.58 13.36
N ALA A 163 0.17 27.45 12.70
CA ALA A 163 0.32 26.18 13.39
C ALA A 163 1.52 26.19 14.37
N ALA A 164 2.66 26.73 13.94
CA ALA A 164 3.82 26.91 14.82
C ALA A 164 3.49 27.84 16.00
N ALA A 165 2.74 28.91 15.76
CA ALA A 165 2.28 29.82 16.80
C ALA A 165 1.36 29.11 17.83
N GLY A 166 0.46 28.25 17.40
CA GLY A 166 -0.38 27.46 18.29
C GLY A 166 0.41 26.55 19.24
N ILE A 167 1.53 25.98 18.76
CA ILE A 167 2.45 25.20 19.62
C ILE A 167 3.22 26.13 20.56
N ALA A 168 3.74 27.27 20.06
CA ALA A 168 4.53 28.21 20.85
C ALA A 168 3.71 28.85 21.98
N LEU A 169 2.43 29.13 21.74
CA LEU A 169 1.49 29.68 22.72
C LEU A 169 0.89 28.60 23.65
N GLY A 170 1.20 27.34 23.42
CA GLY A 170 0.64 26.23 24.22
C GLY A 170 -0.86 26.01 24.04
N THR A 171 -1.48 26.56 22.98
CA THR A 171 -2.93 26.45 22.73
C THR A 171 -3.31 25.13 22.08
N GLY A 172 -2.37 24.36 21.55
CA GLY A 172 -2.60 23.04 20.95
C GLY A 172 -1.37 22.15 20.98
N LEU A 173 -1.64 20.84 21.08
CA LEU A 173 -0.60 19.82 21.03
C LEU A 173 -0.05 19.63 19.60
N PRO A 174 1.24 19.39 19.40
CA PRO A 174 1.85 19.14 18.09
C PRO A 174 1.15 18.07 17.25
N ILE A 175 0.80 16.93 17.85
CA ILE A 175 0.05 15.86 17.20
C ILE A 175 -1.36 16.33 16.85
N GLY A 176 -2.01 17.11 17.70
CA GLY A 176 -3.32 17.72 17.45
C GLY A 176 -3.29 18.72 16.27
N MET A 177 -2.17 19.44 16.09
CA MET A 177 -1.99 20.31 14.90
C MET A 177 -1.94 19.49 13.60
N VAL A 178 -1.26 18.34 13.59
CA VAL A 178 -1.25 17.44 12.43
C VAL A 178 -2.66 16.92 12.13
N ALA A 179 -3.43 16.55 13.15
CA ALA A 179 -4.82 16.14 13.01
C ALA A 179 -5.70 17.28 12.48
N ALA A 180 -5.50 18.53 12.95
CA ALA A 180 -6.22 19.70 12.46
C ALA A 180 -5.92 19.99 10.98
N PHE A 181 -4.67 19.88 10.56
CA PHE A 181 -4.30 19.94 9.14
C PHE A 181 -5.03 18.86 8.33
N ALA A 182 -5.00 17.63 8.79
CA ALA A 182 -5.66 16.52 8.11
C ALA A 182 -7.17 16.77 7.96
N VAL A 183 -7.84 17.26 9.02
CA VAL A 183 -9.25 17.65 8.97
C VAL A 183 -9.48 18.74 7.93
N GLY A 184 -8.65 19.81 7.92
CA GLY A 184 -8.78 20.92 6.98
C GLY A 184 -8.59 20.49 5.53
N PHE A 185 -7.55 19.71 5.23
CA PHE A 185 -7.30 19.18 3.90
C PHE A 185 -8.39 18.19 3.46
N GLY A 186 -8.85 17.32 4.35
CA GLY A 186 -9.94 16.38 4.08
C GLY A 186 -11.26 17.08 3.77
N SER A 187 -11.61 18.12 4.53
CA SER A 187 -12.81 18.93 4.32
C SER A 187 -12.77 19.66 2.97
N ALA A 188 -11.62 20.24 2.61
CA ALA A 188 -11.42 20.84 1.31
C ALA A 188 -11.53 19.81 0.16
N ALA A 189 -10.95 18.63 0.34
CA ALA A 189 -11.02 17.53 -0.63
C ALA A 189 -12.48 17.07 -0.87
N VAL A 190 -13.29 16.97 0.18
CA VAL A 190 -14.73 16.67 0.04
C VAL A 190 -15.44 17.71 -0.81
N VAL A 191 -15.20 19.00 -0.56
CA VAL A 191 -15.81 20.10 -1.33
C VAL A 191 -15.35 20.08 -2.79
N HIS A 192 -14.05 19.84 -3.05
CA HIS A 192 -13.54 19.68 -4.41
C HIS A 192 -14.10 18.46 -5.14
N LEU A 193 -14.38 17.36 -4.45
CA LEU A 193 -15.02 16.17 -5.04
C LEU A 193 -16.49 16.40 -5.35
N LEU A 194 -17.18 17.21 -4.54
CA LEU A 194 -18.60 17.54 -4.75
C LEU A 194 -18.79 18.54 -5.90
N PHE A 195 -18.08 19.66 -5.85
CA PHE A 195 -18.29 20.80 -6.77
C PHE A 195 -17.27 20.87 -7.92
N GLY A 196 -16.22 20.06 -7.88
CA GLY A 196 -15.05 20.20 -8.74
C GLY A 196 -14.18 21.38 -8.33
N SER A 197 -12.89 21.34 -8.67
CA SER A 197 -12.00 22.50 -8.56
C SER A 197 -11.83 23.16 -9.93
N PRO A 198 -11.58 24.50 -10.02
CA PRO A 198 -11.26 25.13 -11.29
C PRO A 198 -10.08 24.38 -11.94
N ALA A 199 -10.29 23.87 -13.15
CA ALA A 199 -9.24 23.22 -13.91
C ALA A 199 -8.13 24.24 -14.16
N GLY A 200 -6.90 23.89 -13.84
CA GLY A 200 -5.73 24.75 -14.12
C GLY A 200 -5.36 24.67 -15.60
N ARG A 201 -6.28 25.04 -16.50
CA ARG A 201 -6.12 25.00 -17.95
C ARG A 201 -6.09 26.42 -18.47
N PRO A 202 -5.21 26.72 -19.43
CA PRO A 202 -5.26 28.00 -20.12
C PRO A 202 -6.56 28.11 -20.91
N THR A 203 -7.07 29.34 -21.06
CA THR A 203 -8.18 29.64 -21.93
C THR A 203 -7.73 29.54 -23.39
N LEU A 204 -8.68 29.42 -24.34
CA LEU A 204 -8.34 29.38 -25.77
C LEU A 204 -7.61 30.65 -26.22
N ASP A 205 -7.95 31.82 -25.64
CA ASP A 205 -7.27 33.08 -25.92
C ASP A 205 -5.81 33.05 -25.44
N GLN A 206 -5.55 32.52 -24.23
CA GLN A 206 -4.17 32.33 -23.73
C GLN A 206 -3.36 31.34 -24.59
N VAL A 207 -4.03 30.32 -25.14
CA VAL A 207 -3.39 29.40 -26.07
C VAL A 207 -3.09 30.08 -27.40
N ALA A 208 -4.00 30.93 -27.89
CA ALA A 208 -3.80 31.73 -29.11
C ALA A 208 -2.61 32.69 -28.94
N ASP A 209 -2.58 33.43 -27.83
CA ASP A 209 -1.46 34.34 -27.53
C ASP A 209 -0.11 33.57 -27.46
N ALA A 210 -0.10 32.41 -26.78
CA ALA A 210 1.10 31.58 -26.69
C ALA A 210 1.56 31.02 -28.05
N LEU A 211 0.63 30.64 -28.93
CA LEU A 211 0.95 30.25 -30.30
C LEU A 211 1.55 31.40 -31.10
N ALA A 212 0.98 32.61 -30.97
CA ALA A 212 1.51 33.82 -31.61
C ALA A 212 2.91 34.18 -31.10
N ASP A 213 3.17 34.07 -29.80
CA ASP A 213 4.50 34.30 -29.20
C ASP A 213 5.55 33.27 -29.70
N LEU A 214 5.10 32.04 -30.02
CA LEU A 214 5.95 31.01 -30.62
C LEU A 214 6.10 31.15 -32.14
N GLY A 215 5.51 32.18 -32.76
CA GLY A 215 5.53 32.39 -34.21
C GLY A 215 4.67 31.40 -34.99
N VAL A 216 3.70 30.75 -34.35
CA VAL A 216 2.78 29.81 -35.00
C VAL A 216 1.48 30.52 -35.31
N GLU A 217 1.27 30.84 -36.61
CA GLU A 217 0.01 31.37 -37.07
C GLU A 217 -1.06 30.27 -37.04
N ALA A 218 -2.06 30.39 -36.15
CA ALA A 218 -3.11 29.43 -35.98
C ALA A 218 -4.46 30.10 -35.73
N GLY A 219 -5.50 29.61 -36.38
CA GLY A 219 -6.87 30.08 -36.21
C GLY A 219 -7.83 28.92 -35.94
N GLY A 220 -9.10 29.24 -35.65
CA GLY A 220 -10.14 28.23 -35.47
C GLY A 220 -9.91 27.26 -34.31
N LEU A 221 -9.31 27.75 -33.20
CA LEU A 221 -9.03 26.93 -32.03
C LEU A 221 -10.30 26.29 -31.48
N ARG A 222 -10.26 24.99 -31.31
CA ARG A 222 -11.35 24.19 -30.72
C ARG A 222 -10.77 23.18 -29.72
N GLN A 223 -11.43 23.10 -28.58
CA GLN A 223 -11.06 22.12 -27.55
C GLN A 223 -11.53 20.72 -27.98
N ALA A 224 -10.63 19.76 -28.01
CA ALA A 224 -10.95 18.35 -28.23
C ALA A 224 -11.38 17.67 -26.89
N PRO A 225 -12.07 16.51 -26.94
CA PRO A 225 -12.35 15.72 -25.76
C PRO A 225 -11.07 15.41 -24.98
N LEU A 226 -11.17 15.43 -23.65
CA LEU A 226 -10.04 15.14 -22.75
C LEU A 226 -9.47 13.76 -22.97
N GLU A 227 -8.15 13.66 -23.07
CA GLU A 227 -7.47 12.37 -22.94
C GLU A 227 -7.56 11.82 -21.51
N PRO A 228 -7.50 10.46 -21.33
CA PRO A 228 -7.68 9.79 -20.03
C PRO A 228 -6.73 10.22 -18.90
N ARG A 229 -5.69 11.01 -19.20
CA ARG A 229 -4.65 11.46 -18.24
C ARG A 229 -4.69 12.97 -17.96
N GLY A 230 -5.78 13.64 -18.30
CA GLY A 230 -5.95 15.07 -17.99
C GLY A 230 -5.16 16.02 -18.88
N VAL A 231 -4.49 15.55 -19.95
CA VAL A 231 -3.86 16.40 -20.95
C VAL A 231 -4.97 17.06 -21.77
N ALA A 232 -4.96 18.38 -21.90
CA ALA A 232 -5.90 19.07 -22.75
C ALA A 232 -5.36 19.12 -24.19
N ILE A 233 -6.22 18.83 -25.15
CA ILE A 233 -5.90 18.91 -26.58
C ILE A 233 -6.75 20.02 -27.20
N VAL A 234 -6.08 20.94 -27.89
CA VAL A 234 -6.71 21.97 -28.70
C VAL A 234 -6.34 21.71 -30.16
N THR A 235 -7.33 21.68 -31.03
CA THR A 235 -7.14 21.61 -32.47
C THR A 235 -7.16 23.04 -33.03
N ALA A 236 -6.26 23.33 -33.95
CA ALA A 236 -6.17 24.60 -34.64
C ALA A 236 -5.89 24.40 -36.14
N GLU A 237 -6.11 25.43 -36.93
CA GLU A 237 -5.82 25.44 -38.34
C GLU A 237 -4.74 26.48 -38.65
N ALA A 238 -3.65 26.03 -39.31
CA ALA A 238 -2.57 26.90 -39.79
C ALA A 238 -2.84 27.33 -41.24
N PRO A 239 -2.14 28.37 -41.77
CA PRO A 239 -2.17 28.76 -43.18
C PRO A 239 -1.94 27.54 -44.08
N GLY A 240 -2.71 27.46 -45.20
CA GLY A 240 -2.68 26.29 -46.09
C GLY A 240 -3.52 25.10 -45.63
N ARG A 241 -4.48 25.32 -44.71
CA ARG A 241 -5.38 24.29 -44.14
C ARG A 241 -4.69 23.13 -43.45
N ARG A 242 -3.47 23.34 -42.95
CA ARG A 242 -2.77 22.34 -42.09
C ARG A 242 -3.41 22.30 -40.74
N ARG A 243 -3.84 21.11 -40.30
CA ARG A 243 -4.37 20.91 -38.93
C ARG A 243 -3.23 20.82 -37.96
N LEU A 244 -3.34 21.56 -36.86
CA LEU A 244 -2.43 21.52 -35.72
C LEU A 244 -3.10 20.87 -34.53
N LEU A 245 -2.34 20.06 -33.80
CA LEU A 245 -2.71 19.53 -32.51
C LEU A 245 -1.83 20.19 -31.45
N VAL A 246 -2.45 20.92 -30.54
CA VAL A 246 -1.80 21.59 -29.41
C VAL A 246 -2.08 20.80 -28.15
N LYS A 247 -1.09 20.09 -27.64
CA LYS A 247 -1.15 19.36 -26.36
C LYS A 247 -0.74 20.30 -25.25
N ILE A 248 -1.55 20.38 -24.19
CA ILE A 248 -1.34 21.28 -23.05
C ILE A 248 -1.15 20.44 -21.81
N TYR A 249 0.02 20.53 -21.22
CA TYR A 249 0.41 19.89 -19.97
C TYR A 249 0.15 20.85 -18.81
N GLY A 250 -1.07 20.82 -18.31
CA GLY A 250 -1.51 21.60 -17.17
C GLY A 250 -1.25 20.88 -15.83
N ARG A 251 -1.66 21.54 -14.74
CA ARG A 251 -1.54 21.00 -13.37
C ARG A 251 -2.26 19.68 -13.19
N ASP A 252 -3.46 19.54 -13.74
CA ASP A 252 -4.29 18.34 -13.59
C ASP A 252 -3.70 17.14 -14.33
N ALA A 253 -3.03 17.36 -15.46
CA ALA A 253 -2.33 16.32 -16.21
C ALA A 253 -1.15 15.75 -15.41
N TRP A 254 -0.37 16.62 -14.78
CA TRP A 254 0.77 16.22 -13.96
C TRP A 254 0.35 15.42 -12.73
N ASP A 255 -0.68 15.89 -11.99
CA ASP A 255 -1.22 15.20 -10.84
C ASP A 255 -1.78 13.81 -11.20
N GLY A 256 -2.51 13.71 -12.31
CA GLY A 256 -3.04 12.44 -12.82
C GLY A 256 -1.96 11.46 -13.25
N GLN A 257 -0.89 11.93 -13.88
CA GLN A 257 0.25 11.11 -14.31
C GLN A 257 1.09 10.62 -13.13
N LEU A 258 1.34 11.47 -12.13
CA LEU A 258 2.03 11.08 -10.89
C LEU A 258 1.30 9.94 -10.18
N LEU A 259 0.00 10.07 -10.00
CA LEU A 259 -0.81 9.02 -9.35
C LEU A 259 -0.84 7.74 -10.18
N ALA A 260 -1.00 7.85 -11.50
CA ALA A 260 -0.99 6.70 -12.39
C ALA A 260 0.37 5.98 -12.35
N SER A 261 1.48 6.74 -12.35
CA SER A 261 2.84 6.19 -12.28
C SER A 261 3.12 5.56 -10.90
N ALA A 262 2.70 6.22 -9.82
CA ALA A 262 2.84 5.66 -8.47
C ALA A 262 2.00 4.37 -8.32
N TRP A 263 0.77 4.38 -8.87
CA TRP A 263 -0.10 3.21 -8.86
C TRP A 263 0.47 2.07 -9.70
N SER A 264 0.93 2.35 -10.94
CA SER A 264 1.50 1.32 -11.82
C SER A 264 2.78 0.73 -11.24
N SER A 265 3.69 1.54 -10.69
CA SER A 265 4.93 1.07 -10.06
C SER A 265 4.70 0.19 -8.83
N LEU A 266 3.61 0.45 -8.08
CA LEU A 266 3.23 -0.35 -6.92
C LEU A 266 2.67 -1.72 -7.33
N TRP A 267 1.82 -1.75 -8.39
CA TRP A 267 1.03 -2.94 -8.74
C TRP A 267 1.63 -3.81 -9.83
N TYR A 268 2.41 -3.23 -10.76
CA TYR A 268 2.94 -3.92 -11.93
C TYR A 268 4.48 -4.01 -11.92
N ARG A 269 5.01 -5.09 -12.48
CA ARG A 269 6.45 -5.28 -12.72
C ARG A 269 6.80 -4.69 -14.08
N GLY A 270 7.93 -3.98 -14.19
CA GLY A 270 8.44 -3.44 -15.45
C GLY A 270 8.09 -1.99 -15.74
N ASP A 271 7.17 -1.38 -14.99
CA ASP A 271 6.87 0.04 -15.15
C ASP A 271 7.85 0.87 -14.28
N THR A 272 9.00 1.22 -14.85
CA THR A 272 9.89 2.19 -14.20
C THR A 272 9.26 3.57 -14.36
N PRO A 273 8.85 4.24 -13.27
CA PRO A 273 8.25 5.56 -13.39
C PRO A 273 9.28 6.54 -13.91
N HIS A 274 9.11 7.03 -15.13
CA HIS A 274 9.78 8.25 -15.55
C HIS A 274 9.12 9.40 -14.81
N LEU A 275 9.63 9.71 -13.63
CA LEU A 275 9.27 10.90 -12.88
C LEU A 275 9.81 12.10 -13.65
N ALA A 276 9.05 12.57 -14.65
CA ALA A 276 9.25 13.88 -15.20
C ALA A 276 9.01 14.90 -14.07
N LEU A 277 10.07 15.48 -13.56
CA LEU A 277 10.06 16.37 -12.41
C LEU A 277 9.31 17.69 -12.66
N GLY A 278 8.92 18.00 -13.91
CA GLY A 278 8.19 19.21 -14.25
C GLY A 278 7.47 19.12 -15.60
N ARG A 279 6.42 19.95 -15.78
CA ARG A 279 5.61 20.00 -17.00
C ARG A 279 6.42 20.38 -18.23
N ARG A 280 7.34 21.33 -18.07
CA ARG A 280 8.28 21.72 -19.09
C ARG A 280 9.14 20.55 -19.56
N GLN A 281 9.66 19.76 -18.63
CA GLN A 281 10.46 18.57 -18.94
C GLN A 281 9.66 17.50 -19.70
N GLN A 282 8.36 17.37 -19.43
CA GLN A 282 7.49 16.45 -20.18
C GLN A 282 7.38 16.86 -21.65
N VAL A 283 7.16 18.18 -21.91
CA VAL A 283 7.10 18.71 -23.27
C VAL A 283 8.46 18.60 -23.95
N GLU A 284 9.54 18.95 -23.27
CA GLU A 284 10.91 18.83 -23.78
C GLU A 284 11.25 17.37 -24.12
N HIS A 285 10.88 16.42 -23.25
CA HIS A 285 11.09 14.99 -23.50
C HIS A 285 10.31 14.48 -24.71
N GLU A 286 8.99 14.77 -24.79
CA GLU A 286 8.17 14.33 -25.91
C GLU A 286 8.65 14.94 -27.22
N ALA A 287 8.97 16.25 -27.25
CA ALA A 287 9.53 16.92 -28.42
C ALA A 287 10.86 16.30 -28.82
N PHE A 288 11.79 16.07 -27.86
CA PHE A 288 13.09 15.47 -28.12
C PHE A 288 12.97 14.07 -28.74
N VAL A 289 12.14 13.18 -28.15
CA VAL A 289 12.02 11.80 -28.65
C VAL A 289 11.34 11.78 -30.01
N THR A 290 10.33 12.64 -30.23
CA THR A 290 9.67 12.76 -31.54
C THR A 290 10.67 13.22 -32.63
N LEU A 291 11.47 14.25 -32.36
CA LEU A 291 12.50 14.74 -33.29
C LEU A 291 13.61 13.70 -33.52
N LEU A 292 14.00 12.95 -32.49
CA LEU A 292 14.98 11.86 -32.61
C LEU A 292 14.46 10.74 -33.55
N ALA A 293 13.21 10.35 -33.36
CA ALA A 293 12.55 9.33 -34.17
C ALA A 293 12.39 9.81 -35.62
N GLU A 294 11.96 11.07 -35.83
CA GLU A 294 11.83 11.68 -37.14
C GLU A 294 13.16 11.72 -37.89
N ARG A 295 14.24 12.15 -37.23
CA ARG A 295 15.59 12.20 -37.82
C ARG A 295 16.10 10.84 -38.25
N ALA A 296 15.68 9.77 -37.61
CA ALA A 296 16.05 8.41 -37.93
C ALA A 296 15.11 7.76 -38.98
N GLY A 297 14.20 8.50 -39.57
CA GLY A 297 13.29 8.04 -40.61
C GLY A 297 12.09 7.26 -40.09
N VAL A 298 11.77 7.38 -38.81
CA VAL A 298 10.50 6.91 -38.24
C VAL A 298 9.41 7.90 -38.64
N ALA A 299 8.32 7.44 -39.23
CA ALA A 299 7.19 8.31 -39.53
C ALA A 299 6.48 8.70 -38.24
N VAL A 300 6.50 9.99 -37.92
CA VAL A 300 5.90 10.59 -36.71
C VAL A 300 5.04 11.80 -37.09
N LEU A 301 4.21 12.30 -36.19
CA LEU A 301 3.58 13.61 -36.33
C LEU A 301 4.65 14.69 -36.05
N PRO A 302 5.05 15.53 -37.04
CA PRO A 302 6.14 16.47 -36.86
C PRO A 302 5.86 17.47 -35.77
N VAL A 303 6.90 17.80 -34.99
CA VAL A 303 6.85 18.88 -34.00
C VAL A 303 6.97 20.22 -34.70
N VAL A 304 5.99 21.09 -34.50
CA VAL A 304 5.96 22.47 -35.04
C VAL A 304 6.58 23.45 -34.05
N ALA A 305 6.17 23.37 -32.79
CA ALA A 305 6.66 24.25 -31.73
C ALA A 305 6.50 23.57 -30.36
N ALA A 306 7.31 24.01 -29.40
CA ALA A 306 7.20 23.65 -28.00
C ALA A 306 7.44 24.90 -27.13
N GLY A 307 6.62 25.13 -26.11
CA GLY A 307 6.72 26.34 -25.29
C GLY A 307 5.82 26.31 -24.09
N MET A 308 5.52 27.50 -23.56
CA MET A 308 4.65 27.71 -22.40
C MET A 308 3.38 28.43 -22.80
N ALA A 309 2.22 27.90 -22.44
CA ALA A 309 0.92 28.55 -22.64
C ALA A 309 0.58 29.55 -21.52
N SER A 310 1.21 29.39 -20.37
CA SER A 310 1.11 30.29 -19.21
C SER A 310 2.37 30.11 -18.35
N GLU A 311 2.50 30.89 -17.28
CA GLU A 311 3.63 30.67 -16.34
C GLU A 311 3.66 29.23 -15.77
N SER A 312 2.56 28.47 -15.87
CA SER A 312 2.41 27.15 -15.25
C SER A 312 2.09 26.02 -16.21
N ASP A 313 1.74 26.31 -17.47
CA ASP A 313 1.25 25.29 -18.40
C ASP A 313 2.17 25.24 -19.63
N ALA A 314 2.70 24.07 -19.91
CA ALA A 314 3.57 23.84 -21.08
C ALA A 314 2.73 23.29 -22.25
N LEU A 315 3.09 23.65 -23.47
CA LEU A 315 2.41 23.18 -24.66
C LEU A 315 3.39 22.58 -25.68
N LEU A 316 2.88 21.59 -26.41
CA LEU A 316 3.53 20.98 -27.56
C LEU A 316 2.60 21.08 -28.77
N VAL A 317 3.10 21.64 -29.88
CA VAL A 317 2.37 21.76 -31.14
C VAL A 317 2.93 20.75 -32.13
N THR A 318 2.06 19.90 -32.65
CA THR A 318 2.39 18.94 -33.69
C THR A 318 1.46 19.08 -34.89
N GLU A 319 1.89 18.66 -36.07
CA GLU A 319 0.98 18.55 -37.23
C GLU A 319 -0.02 17.42 -37.03
N GLY A 320 -1.30 17.72 -37.05
CA GLY A 320 -2.42 16.79 -36.79
C GLY A 320 -3.06 16.21 -38.06
N THR A 321 -2.29 15.96 -39.12
CA THR A 321 -2.83 15.45 -40.38
C THR A 321 -2.89 13.93 -40.38
N GLY A 322 -4.10 13.36 -40.49
CA GLY A 322 -4.33 11.92 -40.59
C GLY A 322 -5.53 11.44 -39.79
N ARG A 323 -5.84 10.15 -39.90
CA ARG A 323 -6.91 9.47 -39.17
C ARG A 323 -6.29 8.39 -38.27
N PRO A 324 -6.61 8.33 -36.96
CA PRO A 324 -6.20 7.23 -36.07
C PRO A 324 -6.68 5.87 -36.60
N LEU A 325 -5.88 4.83 -36.42
CA LEU A 325 -6.16 3.48 -36.94
C LEU A 325 -7.51 2.93 -36.43
N ASN A 326 -7.89 3.24 -35.20
CA ASN A 326 -9.18 2.85 -34.60
C ASN A 326 -10.41 3.57 -35.21
N THR A 327 -10.21 4.53 -36.13
CA THR A 327 -11.29 5.25 -36.82
C THR A 327 -11.40 4.84 -38.29
N LEU A 328 -10.56 3.91 -38.76
CA LEU A 328 -10.60 3.36 -40.11
C LEU A 328 -11.52 2.14 -40.15
N ASP A 329 -12.22 1.98 -41.28
CA ASP A 329 -12.97 0.76 -41.53
C ASP A 329 -11.99 -0.40 -41.84
N PRO A 330 -12.31 -1.66 -41.45
CA PRO A 330 -11.44 -2.82 -41.72
C PRO A 330 -11.06 -2.98 -43.19
N GLY A 331 -11.92 -2.55 -44.12
CA GLY A 331 -11.66 -2.57 -45.59
C GLY A 331 -10.66 -1.51 -46.06
N GLU A 332 -10.41 -0.46 -45.26
CA GLU A 332 -9.43 0.59 -45.53
C GLU A 332 -8.01 0.18 -45.15
N VAL A 333 -7.86 -0.90 -44.31
CA VAL A 333 -6.57 -1.39 -43.82
C VAL A 333 -6.11 -2.58 -44.65
N ASP A 334 -5.24 -2.29 -45.64
CA ASP A 334 -4.63 -3.30 -46.49
C ASP A 334 -3.33 -3.86 -45.90
N ASP A 335 -2.76 -4.88 -46.53
CA ASP A 335 -1.56 -5.55 -46.06
C ASP A 335 -0.29 -4.67 -46.18
N GLU A 336 -0.30 -3.70 -47.11
CA GLU A 336 0.80 -2.74 -47.29
C GLU A 336 0.85 -1.77 -46.10
N LEU A 337 -0.32 -1.27 -45.64
CA LEU A 337 -0.44 -0.43 -44.46
C LEU A 337 -0.01 -1.21 -43.19
N LEU A 338 -0.43 -2.48 -43.04
CA LEU A 338 0.01 -3.33 -41.93
C LEU A 338 1.54 -3.52 -41.94
N ALA A 339 2.11 -3.84 -43.09
CA ALA A 339 3.56 -3.95 -43.24
C ALA A 339 4.27 -2.60 -42.94
N GLY A 340 3.65 -1.49 -43.34
CA GLY A 340 4.12 -0.13 -43.03
C GLY A 340 4.18 0.16 -41.54
N ILE A 341 3.14 -0.20 -40.78
CA ILE A 341 3.09 -0.06 -39.32
C ILE A 341 4.23 -0.85 -38.68
N TRP A 342 4.43 -2.10 -39.05
CA TRP A 342 5.48 -2.95 -38.50
C TRP A 342 6.89 -2.46 -38.91
N ARG A 343 7.10 -2.00 -40.16
CA ARG A 343 8.37 -1.38 -40.55
C ARG A 343 8.69 -0.13 -39.73
N ASN A 344 7.67 0.71 -39.47
CA ASN A 344 7.84 1.91 -38.68
C ASN A 344 8.20 1.56 -37.20
N ALA A 345 7.53 0.56 -36.62
CA ALA A 345 7.87 0.05 -35.31
C ALA A 345 9.30 -0.54 -35.26
N GLY A 346 9.69 -1.30 -36.26
CA GLY A 346 11.04 -1.85 -36.39
C GLY A 346 12.13 -0.77 -36.45
N ARG A 347 11.89 0.33 -37.19
CA ARG A 347 12.82 1.50 -37.21
C ARG A 347 12.94 2.16 -35.86
N LEU A 348 11.83 2.34 -35.14
CA LEU A 348 11.83 2.92 -33.78
C LEU A 348 12.63 2.04 -32.81
N HIS A 349 12.38 0.74 -32.83
CA HIS A 349 13.06 -0.22 -31.97
C HIS A 349 14.56 -0.34 -32.26
N ALA A 350 14.96 -0.20 -33.56
CA ALA A 350 16.37 -0.20 -33.97
C ALA A 350 17.16 0.99 -33.37
N LEU A 351 16.49 2.06 -32.97
CA LEU A 351 17.09 3.19 -32.21
C LEU A 351 17.25 2.91 -30.74
N GLY A 352 16.79 1.77 -30.21
CA GLY A 352 16.67 1.52 -28.79
C GLY A 352 15.60 2.38 -28.11
N VAL A 353 14.59 2.81 -28.87
CA VAL A 353 13.46 3.61 -28.35
C VAL A 353 12.22 2.73 -28.29
N ALA A 354 11.59 2.66 -27.12
CA ALA A 354 10.27 2.08 -26.94
C ALA A 354 9.24 3.20 -26.75
N HIS A 355 8.15 3.10 -27.45
CA HIS A 355 7.04 4.05 -27.33
C HIS A 355 6.25 3.84 -26.03
N ARG A 356 6.16 2.59 -25.55
CA ARG A 356 5.47 2.13 -24.34
C ARG A 356 3.95 2.28 -24.33
N ARG A 357 3.37 2.93 -25.35
CA ARG A 357 1.94 3.22 -25.42
C ARG A 357 1.39 3.10 -26.83
N LEU A 358 1.98 2.26 -27.67
CA LEU A 358 1.46 2.03 -29.02
C LEU A 358 0.13 1.29 -28.93
N ASP A 359 -0.94 2.01 -29.22
CA ASP A 359 -2.30 1.51 -29.40
C ASP A 359 -2.91 2.03 -30.72
N ALA A 360 -4.10 1.58 -31.08
CA ALA A 360 -4.75 1.95 -32.33
C ALA A 360 -5.10 3.46 -32.42
N SER A 361 -5.16 4.20 -31.32
CA SER A 361 -5.40 5.65 -31.33
C SER A 361 -4.13 6.46 -31.62
N ARG A 362 -2.95 5.89 -31.34
CA ARG A 362 -1.64 6.54 -31.52
C ARG A 362 -0.94 6.17 -32.81
N ILE A 363 -1.51 5.24 -33.57
CA ILE A 363 -1.10 4.94 -34.92
C ILE A 363 -1.99 5.77 -35.85
N VAL A 364 -1.42 6.79 -36.50
CA VAL A 364 -2.15 7.76 -37.32
C VAL A 364 -1.80 7.50 -38.78
N VAL A 365 -2.80 7.22 -39.61
CA VAL A 365 -2.64 7.03 -41.05
C VAL A 365 -2.79 8.39 -41.73
N ARG A 366 -1.72 8.84 -42.38
CA ARG A 366 -1.66 10.10 -43.12
C ARG A 366 -2.47 10.03 -44.43
N PRO A 367 -2.77 11.17 -45.09
CA PRO A 367 -3.47 11.17 -46.37
C PRO A 367 -2.74 10.42 -47.49
N ASP A 368 -1.40 10.36 -47.43
CA ASP A 368 -0.53 9.57 -48.32
C ASP A 368 -0.46 8.08 -47.95
N ARG A 369 -1.31 7.60 -47.03
CA ARG A 369 -1.37 6.23 -46.49
C ARG A 369 -0.12 5.81 -45.69
N THR A 370 0.78 6.73 -45.33
CA THR A 370 1.92 6.43 -44.47
C THR A 370 1.46 6.34 -43.00
N PRO A 371 1.71 5.22 -42.32
CA PRO A 371 1.41 5.13 -40.88
C PRO A 371 2.46 5.87 -40.07
N ALA A 372 2.02 6.85 -39.28
CA ALA A 372 2.85 7.65 -38.38
C ALA A 372 2.50 7.39 -36.91
N PHE A 373 3.49 7.49 -36.04
CA PHE A 373 3.28 7.37 -34.59
C PHE A 373 3.12 8.74 -33.95
N ALA A 374 2.23 8.81 -32.94
CA ALA A 374 1.90 10.02 -32.19
C ALA A 374 2.00 9.76 -30.69
N ASP A 375 2.19 10.81 -29.89
CA ASP A 375 2.14 10.76 -28.40
C ASP A 375 3.34 10.05 -27.78
N PHE A 376 4.56 10.52 -28.02
CA PHE A 376 5.81 10.01 -27.45
C PHE A 376 6.04 10.42 -25.98
N GLY A 377 5.05 11.00 -25.30
CA GLY A 377 5.19 11.46 -23.91
C GLY A 377 5.49 10.34 -22.89
N GLY A 378 5.26 9.09 -23.25
CA GLY A 378 5.61 7.91 -22.42
C GLY A 378 6.83 7.14 -22.90
N ALA A 379 7.46 7.56 -23.99
CA ALA A 379 8.54 6.82 -24.63
C ALA A 379 9.81 6.74 -23.78
N ALA A 380 10.53 5.63 -23.93
CA ALA A 380 11.82 5.40 -23.28
C ALA A 380 12.95 5.42 -24.31
N VAL A 381 13.99 6.20 -24.06
CA VAL A 381 15.27 6.17 -24.78
C VAL A 381 16.18 5.18 -24.06
N ALA A 382 16.95 4.39 -24.80
CA ALA A 382 17.71 3.24 -24.28
C ALA A 382 16.80 2.21 -23.56
N ALA A 383 15.72 1.84 -24.24
CA ALA A 383 14.75 0.85 -23.79
C ALA A 383 15.38 -0.53 -23.65
N ASP A 384 14.94 -1.28 -22.65
CA ASP A 384 15.33 -2.68 -22.49
C ASP A 384 14.50 -3.60 -23.40
N ASP A 385 14.91 -4.88 -23.52
CA ASP A 385 14.22 -5.85 -24.37
C ASP A 385 12.76 -6.06 -23.95
N ALA A 386 12.44 -5.94 -22.66
CA ALA A 386 11.08 -6.10 -22.16
C ALA A 386 10.17 -4.95 -22.62
N ASP A 387 10.68 -3.72 -22.67
CA ASP A 387 9.97 -2.56 -23.20
C ASP A 387 9.67 -2.73 -24.71
N LEU A 388 10.67 -3.20 -25.47
CA LEU A 388 10.52 -3.44 -26.90
C LEU A 388 9.51 -4.55 -27.22
N VAL A 389 9.51 -5.63 -26.40
CA VAL A 389 8.53 -6.72 -26.54
C VAL A 389 7.13 -6.24 -26.17
N ALA A 390 7.00 -5.37 -25.15
CA ALA A 390 5.72 -4.78 -24.78
C ALA A 390 5.16 -3.86 -25.88
N ASP A 391 5.99 -3.07 -26.54
CA ASP A 391 5.59 -2.28 -27.71
C ASP A 391 5.10 -3.17 -28.88
N ARG A 392 5.81 -4.26 -29.18
CA ARG A 392 5.38 -5.23 -30.19
C ARG A 392 4.02 -5.84 -29.86
N ALA A 393 3.74 -6.13 -28.56
CA ALA A 393 2.43 -6.57 -28.11
C ALA A 393 1.36 -5.49 -28.34
N GLY A 394 1.69 -4.21 -28.09
CA GLY A 394 0.81 -3.07 -28.35
C GLY A 394 0.44 -2.94 -29.82
N VAL A 395 1.43 -2.98 -30.73
CA VAL A 395 1.22 -2.94 -32.19
C VAL A 395 0.38 -4.13 -32.66
N LEU A 396 0.65 -5.33 -32.13
CA LEU A 396 -0.10 -6.54 -32.50
C LEU A 396 -1.58 -6.42 -32.14
N VAL A 397 -1.88 -5.97 -30.90
CA VAL A 397 -3.28 -5.76 -30.48
C VAL A 397 -3.93 -4.62 -31.26
N ALA A 398 -3.20 -3.52 -31.53
CA ALA A 398 -3.71 -2.40 -32.32
C ALA A 398 -4.09 -2.83 -33.74
N THR A 399 -3.26 -3.65 -34.38
CA THR A 399 -3.55 -4.19 -35.71
C THR A 399 -4.65 -5.25 -35.70
N ALA A 400 -4.72 -6.09 -34.62
CA ALA A 400 -5.80 -7.07 -34.47
C ALA A 400 -7.17 -6.41 -34.27
N LEU A 401 -7.24 -5.26 -33.58
CA LEU A 401 -8.46 -4.47 -33.45
C LEU A 401 -8.94 -3.91 -34.81
N ALA A 402 -8.01 -3.67 -35.75
CA ALA A 402 -8.35 -3.13 -37.07
C ALA A 402 -8.74 -4.22 -38.11
N VAL A 403 -8.08 -5.40 -38.07
CA VAL A 403 -8.24 -6.39 -39.16
C VAL A 403 -8.51 -7.82 -38.70
N GLY A 404 -8.70 -8.02 -37.38
CA GLY A 404 -8.92 -9.35 -36.77
C GLY A 404 -7.63 -10.10 -36.44
N PRO A 405 -7.72 -11.15 -35.59
CA PRO A 405 -6.56 -11.87 -35.05
C PRO A 405 -5.69 -12.53 -36.08
N GLN A 406 -6.28 -13.19 -37.08
CA GLN A 406 -5.56 -14.01 -38.07
C GLN A 406 -4.70 -13.17 -39.00
N ARG A 407 -5.27 -12.07 -39.55
CA ARG A 407 -4.52 -11.17 -40.43
C ARG A 407 -3.41 -10.44 -39.69
N ALA A 408 -3.69 -10.01 -38.43
CA ALA A 408 -2.71 -9.35 -37.56
C ALA A 408 -1.55 -10.30 -37.22
N ALA A 409 -1.84 -11.58 -36.92
CA ALA A 409 -0.83 -12.60 -36.64
C ALA A 409 0.05 -12.88 -37.84
N SER A 410 -0.53 -12.98 -39.04
CA SER A 410 0.22 -13.20 -40.29
C SER A 410 1.13 -12.02 -40.62
N ALA A 411 0.63 -10.77 -40.45
CA ALA A 411 1.42 -9.55 -40.68
C ALA A 411 2.57 -9.43 -39.64
N ALA A 412 2.31 -9.78 -38.39
CA ALA A 412 3.32 -9.78 -37.34
C ALA A 412 4.40 -10.84 -37.59
N LEU A 413 4.02 -12.06 -38.03
CA LEU A 413 4.97 -13.11 -38.38
C LEU A 413 5.87 -12.70 -39.54
N ALA A 414 5.29 -12.10 -40.57
CA ALA A 414 6.05 -11.61 -41.74
C ALA A 414 7.05 -10.52 -41.37
N ALA A 415 6.71 -9.67 -40.36
CA ALA A 415 7.56 -8.56 -39.93
C ALA A 415 8.62 -8.95 -38.90
N LEU A 416 8.28 -9.79 -37.94
CA LEU A 416 9.11 -10.10 -36.78
C LEU A 416 9.85 -11.43 -36.88
N GLY A 417 9.29 -12.38 -37.65
CA GLY A 417 9.71 -13.80 -37.64
C GLY A 417 9.13 -14.56 -36.42
N GLY A 418 9.23 -15.91 -36.50
CA GLY A 418 8.57 -16.78 -35.50
C GLY A 418 9.10 -16.64 -34.09
N GLU A 419 10.42 -16.49 -33.90
CA GLU A 419 11.04 -16.37 -32.57
C GLU A 419 10.59 -15.09 -31.85
N ALA A 420 10.69 -13.93 -32.52
CA ALA A 420 10.30 -12.66 -31.91
C ALA A 420 8.79 -12.56 -31.71
N LEU A 421 7.95 -13.19 -32.53
CA LEU A 421 6.52 -13.29 -32.33
C LEU A 421 6.20 -14.15 -31.08
N THR A 422 6.93 -15.26 -30.89
CA THR A 422 6.74 -16.13 -29.71
C THR A 422 7.06 -15.42 -28.40
N GLN A 423 8.05 -14.49 -28.39
CA GLN A 423 8.37 -13.67 -27.21
C GLN A 423 7.23 -12.73 -26.80
N VAL A 424 6.33 -12.35 -27.71
CA VAL A 424 5.18 -11.48 -27.43
C VAL A 424 4.04 -12.23 -26.75
N LEU A 425 3.88 -13.54 -27.00
CA LEU A 425 2.75 -14.34 -26.53
C LEU A 425 2.48 -14.30 -25.01
N PRO A 426 3.50 -14.31 -24.14
CA PRO A 426 3.28 -14.19 -22.68
C PRO A 426 2.63 -12.88 -22.23
N LEU A 427 2.74 -11.81 -23.03
CA LEU A 427 2.20 -10.48 -22.74
C LEU A 427 0.76 -10.29 -23.27
N LEU A 428 0.23 -11.18 -24.11
CA LEU A 428 -1.13 -11.09 -24.62
C LEU A 428 -2.15 -11.46 -23.52
N GLN A 429 -2.30 -10.57 -22.55
CA GLN A 429 -3.21 -10.70 -21.41
C GLN A 429 -3.74 -9.34 -20.97
N PRO A 430 -4.95 -9.25 -20.39
CA PRO A 430 -5.56 -7.95 -20.03
C PRO A 430 -4.71 -7.08 -19.11
N ALA A 431 -3.81 -7.69 -18.31
CA ALA A 431 -2.95 -6.94 -17.39
C ALA A 431 -1.83 -6.16 -18.09
N ALA A 432 -1.50 -6.48 -19.35
CA ALA A 432 -0.46 -5.81 -20.12
C ALA A 432 -0.93 -4.52 -20.81
N PHE A 433 -2.26 -4.30 -20.92
CA PHE A 433 -2.80 -3.20 -21.73
C PHE A 433 -3.57 -2.18 -20.89
N GLU A 434 -3.59 -0.92 -21.36
CA GLU A 434 -4.35 0.17 -20.75
C GLU A 434 -5.87 -0.08 -20.85
N ARG A 435 -6.64 0.61 -20.00
CA ARG A 435 -8.10 0.44 -19.93
C ARG A 435 -8.82 0.65 -21.28
N PRO A 436 -8.47 1.68 -22.11
CA PRO A 436 -9.10 1.86 -23.42
C PRO A 436 -8.92 0.66 -24.33
N THR A 437 -7.68 0.13 -24.46
CA THR A 437 -7.38 -1.03 -25.29
C THR A 437 -8.13 -2.29 -24.79
N ARG A 438 -8.18 -2.51 -23.48
CA ARG A 438 -8.96 -3.62 -22.90
C ARG A 438 -10.46 -3.52 -23.19
N HIS A 439 -10.99 -2.31 -23.18
CA HIS A 439 -12.40 -2.06 -23.50
C HIS A 439 -12.67 -2.30 -25.00
N ALA A 440 -11.81 -1.80 -25.87
CA ALA A 440 -11.90 -2.03 -27.29
C ALA A 440 -11.83 -3.53 -27.68
N VAL A 441 -10.95 -4.31 -27.00
CA VAL A 441 -10.93 -5.77 -27.19
C VAL A 441 -12.18 -6.44 -26.65
N ALA A 442 -12.74 -5.96 -25.54
CA ALA A 442 -13.96 -6.54 -24.94
C ALA A 442 -15.24 -6.27 -25.78
N GLU A 443 -15.20 -5.33 -26.71
CA GLU A 443 -16.27 -5.02 -27.68
C GLU A 443 -16.18 -5.86 -28.94
N GLN A 444 -15.09 -6.63 -29.15
CA GLN A 444 -14.93 -7.52 -30.28
C GLN A 444 -15.58 -8.89 -30.01
N ASP A 445 -15.76 -9.66 -31.05
CA ASP A 445 -16.20 -11.05 -31.04
C ASP A 445 -15.08 -12.07 -30.74
N TRP A 446 -13.84 -11.58 -30.51
CA TRP A 446 -12.64 -12.35 -30.15
C TRP A 446 -11.98 -11.78 -28.88
N ASP A 447 -11.17 -12.61 -28.20
CA ASP A 447 -10.43 -12.20 -27.01
C ASP A 447 -8.90 -12.30 -27.20
N LEU A 448 -8.12 -11.83 -26.19
CA LEU A 448 -6.66 -11.93 -26.23
C LEU A 448 -6.13 -13.39 -26.26
N GLY A 449 -6.93 -14.35 -25.81
CA GLY A 449 -6.60 -15.77 -25.90
C GLY A 449 -6.68 -16.25 -27.36
N ASP A 450 -7.69 -15.80 -28.10
CA ASP A 450 -7.86 -16.11 -29.53
C ASP A 450 -6.72 -15.52 -30.36
N LEU A 451 -6.36 -14.26 -30.11
CA LEU A 451 -5.20 -13.62 -30.76
C LEU A 451 -3.90 -14.35 -30.44
N ARG A 452 -3.73 -14.78 -29.18
CA ARG A 452 -2.56 -15.53 -28.73
C ARG A 452 -2.46 -16.88 -29.42
N THR A 453 -3.58 -17.57 -29.58
CA THR A 453 -3.67 -18.84 -30.30
C THR A 453 -3.34 -18.66 -31.78
N ALA A 454 -3.95 -17.66 -32.45
CA ALA A 454 -3.65 -17.35 -33.85
C ALA A 454 -2.17 -17.03 -34.08
N CYS A 455 -1.51 -16.32 -33.15
CA CYS A 455 -0.08 -16.05 -33.24
C CYS A 455 0.80 -17.29 -33.00
N ALA A 456 0.39 -18.17 -32.08
CA ALA A 456 1.12 -19.42 -31.81
C ALA A 456 1.03 -20.36 -33.00
N ASP A 457 -0.16 -20.50 -33.60
CA ASP A 457 -0.39 -21.30 -34.81
C ASP A 457 0.41 -20.76 -35.98
N ALA A 458 0.40 -19.43 -36.21
CA ALA A 458 1.17 -18.78 -37.25
C ALA A 458 2.69 -18.98 -37.06
N ALA A 459 3.20 -18.93 -35.84
CA ALA A 459 4.61 -19.12 -35.53
C ALA A 459 5.03 -20.60 -35.45
N GLY A 460 4.09 -21.57 -35.49
CA GLY A 460 4.34 -22.99 -35.28
C GLY A 460 4.89 -23.29 -33.87
N ALA A 461 4.52 -22.50 -32.86
CA ALA A 461 5.04 -22.56 -31.50
C ALA A 461 4.00 -23.06 -30.50
N GLU A 462 4.47 -23.75 -29.43
CA GLU A 462 3.59 -24.07 -28.28
C GLU A 462 3.23 -22.80 -27.52
N LEU A 463 2.04 -22.78 -26.91
CA LEU A 463 1.56 -21.66 -26.10
C LEU A 463 2.38 -21.52 -24.79
N PRO A 464 3.24 -20.50 -24.64
CA PRO A 464 4.02 -20.32 -23.43
C PRO A 464 3.12 -19.89 -22.25
N LYS A 465 3.59 -20.05 -21.00
CA LYS A 465 2.87 -19.54 -19.82
C LYS A 465 2.81 -18.01 -19.86
N LEU A 466 1.70 -17.45 -19.36
CA LEU A 466 1.52 -16.00 -19.26
C LEU A 466 2.56 -15.37 -18.32
N ALA A 467 3.06 -14.18 -18.68
CA ALA A 467 4.00 -13.43 -17.85
C ALA A 467 3.35 -12.97 -16.55
N GLN A 468 4.09 -13.04 -15.44
CA GLN A 468 3.62 -12.55 -14.14
C GLN A 468 3.84 -11.03 -14.04
N LEU A 469 2.89 -10.26 -14.55
CA LEU A 469 2.97 -8.79 -14.59
C LEU A 469 2.59 -8.11 -13.27
N ARG A 470 1.81 -8.76 -12.41
CA ARG A 470 1.41 -8.20 -11.12
C ARG A 470 2.48 -8.43 -10.04
N ARG A 471 2.94 -7.34 -9.43
CA ARG A 471 3.88 -7.36 -8.31
C ARG A 471 3.17 -7.66 -6.99
N VAL A 472 1.98 -7.10 -6.81
CA VAL A 472 1.20 -7.16 -5.56
C VAL A 472 -0.02 -8.04 -5.77
N SER A 473 -0.15 -9.11 -4.97
CA SER A 473 -1.36 -9.92 -4.89
C SER A 473 -2.27 -9.40 -3.76
N LEU A 474 -3.56 -9.73 -3.81
CA LEU A 474 -4.50 -9.44 -2.69
C LEU A 474 -4.00 -10.00 -1.36
N ARG A 475 -3.29 -11.14 -1.41
CA ARG A 475 -2.64 -11.75 -0.24
C ARG A 475 -1.53 -10.84 0.31
N SER A 476 -0.75 -10.18 -0.54
CA SER A 476 0.29 -9.24 -0.12
C SER A 476 -0.29 -8.00 0.56
N ILE A 477 -1.43 -7.49 0.07
CA ILE A 477 -2.14 -6.37 0.70
C ILE A 477 -2.65 -6.78 2.08
N GLY A 478 -3.30 -7.95 2.18
CA GLY A 478 -3.77 -8.48 3.46
C GLY A 478 -2.63 -8.59 4.47
N VAL A 479 -1.45 -9.05 4.04
CA VAL A 479 -0.24 -9.12 4.88
C VAL A 479 0.24 -7.74 5.31
N VAL A 480 0.29 -6.75 4.40
CA VAL A 480 0.73 -5.37 4.72
C VAL A 480 -0.25 -4.71 5.70
N VAL A 481 -1.56 -4.85 5.48
CA VAL A 481 -2.59 -4.34 6.40
C VAL A 481 -2.46 -5.00 7.77
N LEU A 482 -2.27 -6.31 7.81
CA LEU A 482 -2.08 -7.05 9.07
C LEU A 482 -0.81 -6.60 9.79
N ILE A 483 0.32 -6.42 9.07
CA ILE A 483 1.57 -5.89 9.66
C ILE A 483 1.33 -4.49 10.21
N GLY A 484 0.59 -3.64 9.49
CA GLY A 484 0.23 -2.29 9.95
C GLY A 484 -0.62 -2.32 11.23
N LEU A 485 -1.62 -3.20 11.30
CA LEU A 485 -2.44 -3.37 12.50
C LEU A 485 -1.64 -3.88 13.70
N VAL A 486 -0.73 -4.83 13.46
CA VAL A 486 0.15 -5.36 14.50
C VAL A 486 1.14 -4.29 14.99
N ALA A 487 1.77 -3.56 14.07
CA ALA A 487 2.65 -2.44 14.42
C ALA A 487 1.91 -1.37 15.23
N TYR A 488 0.67 -1.05 14.83
CA TYR A 488 -0.19 -0.13 15.57
C TYR A 488 -0.49 -0.65 17.00
N ALA A 489 -0.85 -1.93 17.14
CA ALA A 489 -1.13 -2.53 18.44
C ALA A 489 0.10 -2.50 19.37
N ILE A 490 1.31 -2.78 18.82
CA ILE A 490 2.57 -2.70 19.57
C ILE A 490 2.86 -1.27 20.00
N ILE A 491 2.79 -0.31 19.07
CA ILE A 491 3.07 1.11 19.34
C ILE A 491 2.08 1.64 20.39
N SER A 492 0.80 1.32 20.24
CA SER A 492 -0.24 1.69 21.21
C SER A 492 0.00 1.07 22.59
N SER A 493 0.37 -0.21 22.66
CA SER A 493 0.69 -0.89 23.91
C SER A 493 1.93 -0.28 24.59
N LEU A 494 2.97 0.00 23.79
CA LEU A 494 4.21 0.62 24.27
C LEU A 494 3.99 2.05 24.78
N ALA A 495 3.15 2.82 24.08
CA ALA A 495 2.77 4.17 24.48
C ALA A 495 2.01 4.18 25.82
N ASN A 496 1.11 3.21 26.03
CA ASN A 496 0.33 3.09 27.27
C ASN A 496 1.18 2.68 28.48
N VAL A 497 2.21 1.85 28.28
CA VAL A 497 3.09 1.41 29.39
C VAL A 497 4.16 2.46 29.73
N GLY A 498 4.58 3.25 28.73
CA GLY A 498 5.68 4.21 28.84
C GLY A 498 7.06 3.55 28.78
N LEU A 499 7.91 4.03 27.87
CA LEU A 499 9.25 3.46 27.68
C LEU A 499 10.15 3.59 28.92
N ALA A 500 9.94 4.63 29.74
CA ALA A 500 10.66 4.81 31.00
C ALA A 500 10.34 3.69 32.00
N ASN A 501 9.06 3.37 32.19
CA ASN A 501 8.65 2.31 33.11
C ASN A 501 9.20 0.95 32.68
N LEU A 502 9.31 0.68 31.37
CA LEU A 502 9.96 -0.54 30.86
C LEU A 502 11.46 -0.57 31.16
N ILE A 503 12.15 0.56 30.98
CA ILE A 503 13.60 0.67 31.28
C ILE A 503 13.82 0.47 32.78
N ASP A 504 12.99 1.07 33.64
CA ASP A 504 13.08 0.94 35.07
C ASP A 504 12.80 -0.51 35.55
N GLU A 505 11.80 -1.18 34.96
CA GLU A 505 11.53 -2.62 35.18
C GLU A 505 12.71 -3.50 34.80
N PHE A 506 13.33 -3.25 33.65
CA PHE A 506 14.51 -4.01 33.21
C PHE A 506 15.75 -3.69 34.07
N ALA A 507 15.89 -2.47 34.56
CA ALA A 507 16.98 -2.09 35.47
C ALA A 507 16.82 -2.75 36.84
N ALA A 508 15.61 -3.00 37.30
CA ALA A 508 15.29 -3.69 38.55
C ALA A 508 15.25 -5.22 38.39
N ALA A 509 15.35 -5.75 37.17
CA ALA A 509 15.23 -7.19 36.92
C ALA A 509 16.40 -8.01 37.48
N ASP A 510 16.09 -9.19 38.00
CA ASP A 510 17.12 -10.16 38.38
C ASP A 510 17.64 -10.90 37.15
N PHE A 511 18.81 -10.50 36.67
CA PHE A 511 19.46 -11.06 35.52
C PHE A 511 19.84 -12.53 35.66
N GLY A 512 19.92 -13.06 36.89
CA GLY A 512 20.18 -14.49 37.14
C GLY A 512 19.08 -15.37 36.61
N TRP A 513 17.81 -14.97 36.79
CA TRP A 513 16.66 -15.69 36.24
C TRP A 513 16.59 -15.57 34.73
N LEU A 514 16.93 -14.40 34.16
CA LEU A 514 16.98 -14.20 32.71
C LEU A 514 18.07 -15.03 32.04
N ALA A 515 19.24 -15.14 32.67
CA ALA A 515 20.32 -16.02 32.22
C ALA A 515 19.91 -17.50 32.27
N GLY A 516 19.20 -17.92 33.33
CA GLY A 516 18.58 -19.23 33.42
C GLY A 516 17.56 -19.50 32.32
N ALA A 517 16.71 -18.57 32.02
CA ALA A 517 15.76 -18.63 30.93
C ALA A 517 16.44 -18.82 29.57
N LEU A 518 17.50 -18.04 29.29
CA LEU A 518 18.29 -18.13 28.08
C LEU A 518 19.05 -19.47 27.99
N ALA A 519 19.61 -19.97 29.12
CA ALA A 519 20.31 -21.24 29.15
C ALA A 519 19.39 -22.45 28.90
N LEU A 520 18.09 -22.35 29.26
CA LEU A 520 17.11 -23.40 28.98
C LEU A 520 16.58 -23.36 27.52
N SER A 521 16.64 -22.22 26.87
CA SER A 521 16.07 -22.00 25.53
C SER A 521 16.58 -23.02 24.47
N PRO A 522 17.87 -23.45 24.44
CA PRO A 522 18.34 -24.47 23.50
C PRO A 522 17.69 -25.85 23.66
N LEU A 523 17.07 -26.15 24.79
CA LEU A 523 16.37 -27.43 24.97
C LEU A 523 15.04 -27.53 24.22
N VAL A 524 14.43 -26.39 23.78
CA VAL A 524 13.22 -26.41 22.99
C VAL A 524 13.44 -27.10 21.64
N PRO A 525 14.43 -26.73 20.80
CA PRO A 525 14.77 -27.48 19.58
C PRO A 525 15.16 -28.96 19.85
N VAL A 526 15.79 -29.26 20.98
CA VAL A 526 16.07 -30.65 21.36
C VAL A 526 14.77 -31.46 21.50
N ALA A 527 13.79 -30.92 22.22
CA ALA A 527 12.47 -31.56 22.35
C ALA A 527 11.77 -31.70 20.98
N LEU A 528 11.79 -30.67 20.15
CA LEU A 528 11.19 -30.71 18.80
C LEU A 528 11.91 -31.71 17.88
N THR A 529 13.22 -31.95 18.07
CA THR A 529 13.96 -32.99 17.34
C THR A 529 13.36 -34.38 17.58
N PHE A 530 12.96 -34.70 18.81
CA PHE A 530 12.28 -35.96 19.08
C PHE A 530 10.94 -36.05 18.35
N ALA A 531 10.18 -34.96 18.28
CA ALA A 531 8.93 -34.94 17.54
C ALA A 531 9.18 -35.16 16.03
N ALA A 532 10.19 -34.51 15.44
CA ALA A 532 10.55 -34.70 14.04
C ALA A 532 11.06 -36.11 13.72
N LEU A 533 11.89 -36.70 14.58
CA LEU A 533 12.34 -38.09 14.44
C LEU A 533 11.18 -39.09 14.55
N GLY A 534 10.24 -38.84 15.47
CA GLY A 534 9.04 -39.64 15.61
C GLY A 534 8.15 -39.60 14.35
N ALA A 535 8.05 -38.44 13.71
CA ALA A 535 7.28 -38.24 12.48
C ALA A 535 7.96 -38.80 11.23
N SER A 536 9.26 -39.09 11.28
CA SER A 536 10.01 -39.58 10.13
C SER A 536 9.72 -41.04 9.80
N PHE A 537 9.60 -41.34 8.49
CA PHE A 537 9.41 -42.71 7.98
C PHE A 537 10.69 -43.55 7.94
N ARG A 538 11.86 -42.85 7.92
CA ARG A 538 13.19 -43.50 7.91
C ARG A 538 13.95 -43.16 9.18
N PRO A 539 14.86 -44.03 9.64
CA PRO A 539 15.73 -43.73 10.76
C PRO A 539 16.69 -42.61 10.35
N LEU A 540 16.60 -41.47 11.00
CA LEU A 540 17.48 -40.32 10.80
C LEU A 540 18.40 -40.16 12.00
N ARG A 541 19.58 -39.59 11.76
CA ARG A 541 20.57 -39.30 12.85
C ARG A 541 20.07 -38.08 13.63
N PHE A 542 20.17 -38.11 14.96
CA PHE A 542 19.72 -37.06 15.85
C PHE A 542 20.43 -35.72 15.57
N GLY A 543 21.77 -35.70 15.43
CA GLY A 543 22.54 -34.48 15.23
C GLY A 543 22.12 -33.61 14.05
N PRO A 544 22.03 -34.14 12.80
CA PRO A 544 21.56 -33.38 11.64
C PRO A 544 20.15 -32.85 11.79
N VAL A 545 19.21 -33.59 12.42
CA VAL A 545 17.83 -33.13 12.65
C VAL A 545 17.81 -32.03 13.71
N LEU A 546 18.63 -32.11 14.73
CA LEU A 546 18.81 -31.05 15.73
C LEU A 546 19.33 -29.75 15.07
N MET A 547 20.31 -29.85 14.17
CA MET A 547 20.81 -28.69 13.42
C MET A 547 19.73 -28.12 12.52
N LEU A 548 18.87 -28.94 11.96
CA LEU A 548 17.70 -28.48 11.19
C LEU A 548 16.73 -27.65 12.04
N GLU A 549 16.41 -28.12 13.26
CA GLU A 549 15.50 -27.39 14.17
C GLU A 549 16.08 -26.03 14.58
N TYR A 550 17.40 -25.92 14.81
CA TYR A 550 18.06 -24.64 15.04
C TYR A 550 18.05 -23.75 13.77
N ALA A 551 18.29 -24.31 12.58
CA ALA A 551 18.30 -23.57 11.33
C ALA A 551 16.89 -23.02 10.97
N ILE A 552 15.81 -23.73 11.35
CA ILE A 552 14.43 -23.25 11.20
C ILE A 552 14.22 -21.97 12.01
N GLN A 553 14.73 -21.88 13.25
CA GLN A 553 14.62 -20.67 14.07
C GLN A 553 15.30 -19.46 13.40
N PHE A 554 16.47 -19.65 12.79
CA PHE A 554 17.16 -18.60 12.04
C PHE A 554 16.33 -18.12 10.83
N THR A 555 15.77 -19.05 10.08
CA THR A 555 14.98 -18.70 8.87
C THR A 555 13.65 -18.06 9.23
N ALA A 556 13.07 -18.41 10.38
CA ALA A 556 11.79 -17.86 10.87
C ALA A 556 11.86 -16.37 11.22
N LEU A 557 13.05 -15.75 11.35
CA LEU A 557 13.18 -14.29 11.46
C LEU A 557 12.72 -13.55 10.20
N ALA A 558 13.01 -14.12 9.02
CA ALA A 558 12.76 -13.45 7.75
C ALA A 558 11.47 -13.91 7.06
N VAL A 559 10.96 -15.09 7.42
CA VAL A 559 9.83 -15.74 6.76
C VAL A 559 8.85 -16.26 7.83
N PRO A 560 7.53 -16.30 7.58
CA PRO A 560 6.61 -16.95 8.52
C PRO A 560 7.09 -18.33 8.93
N SER A 561 7.04 -18.64 10.23
CA SER A 561 7.67 -19.84 10.82
C SER A 561 7.19 -21.14 10.19
N SER A 562 5.92 -21.23 9.81
CA SER A 562 5.34 -22.38 9.08
C SER A 562 5.94 -22.55 7.69
N ALA A 563 6.17 -21.45 6.96
CA ALA A 563 6.77 -21.48 5.63
C ALA A 563 8.27 -21.79 5.69
N ALA A 564 8.99 -21.25 6.69
CA ALA A 564 10.39 -21.53 6.94
C ALA A 564 10.62 -23.00 7.23
N ARG A 565 9.82 -23.59 8.15
CA ARG A 565 9.85 -25.01 8.47
C ARG A 565 9.62 -25.87 7.23
N LEU A 566 8.53 -25.61 6.50
CA LEU A 566 8.17 -26.39 5.32
C LEU A 566 9.26 -26.39 4.25
N ALA A 567 9.84 -25.22 3.96
CA ALA A 567 10.88 -25.08 2.94
C ALA A 567 12.18 -25.85 3.31
N LEU A 568 12.57 -25.78 4.58
CA LEU A 568 13.78 -26.45 5.08
C LEU A 568 13.55 -27.96 5.23
N ASP A 569 12.38 -28.39 5.71
CA ASP A 569 12.01 -29.80 5.83
C ASP A 569 12.05 -30.50 4.47
N VAL A 570 11.37 -29.94 3.46
CA VAL A 570 11.34 -30.52 2.11
C VAL A 570 12.75 -30.67 1.53
N ARG A 571 13.59 -29.65 1.71
CA ARG A 571 14.97 -29.67 1.18
C ARG A 571 15.88 -30.64 1.93
N PHE A 572 15.81 -30.63 3.27
CA PHE A 572 16.62 -31.53 4.12
C PHE A 572 16.23 -32.99 3.91
N PHE A 573 14.94 -33.32 4.00
CA PHE A 573 14.48 -34.69 3.84
C PHE A 573 14.65 -35.19 2.41
N GLY A 574 14.49 -34.30 1.40
CA GLY A 574 14.75 -34.63 -0.01
C GLY A 574 16.21 -35.06 -0.25
N ARG A 575 17.19 -34.36 0.37
CA ARG A 575 18.60 -34.75 0.28
C ARG A 575 18.95 -36.05 1.06
N ASN A 576 18.14 -36.40 2.05
CA ASN A 576 18.24 -37.65 2.76
C ASN A 576 17.46 -38.83 2.10
N GLY A 577 17.10 -38.68 0.82
CA GLY A 577 16.46 -39.74 0.03
C GLY A 577 14.99 -39.97 0.36
N ILE A 578 14.30 -38.95 0.88
CA ILE A 578 12.86 -38.98 1.11
C ILE A 578 12.19 -38.12 0.01
N GLU A 579 11.29 -38.71 -0.78
CA GLU A 579 10.58 -38.02 -1.85
C GLU A 579 9.83 -36.78 -1.34
N GLY A 580 9.73 -35.71 -2.15
CA GLY A 580 9.21 -34.42 -1.75
C GLY A 580 7.81 -34.47 -1.13
N GLY A 581 6.91 -35.33 -1.59
CA GLY A 581 5.59 -35.54 -1.01
C GLY A 581 5.62 -36.17 0.39
N ALA A 582 6.51 -37.13 0.63
CA ALA A 582 6.74 -37.75 1.92
C ALA A 582 7.45 -36.81 2.90
N ALA A 583 8.38 -35.99 2.43
CA ALA A 583 9.04 -34.94 3.21
C ALA A 583 8.03 -33.89 3.73
N LEU A 584 7.11 -33.46 2.88
CA LEU A 584 6.00 -32.59 3.25
C LEU A 584 5.13 -33.20 4.35
N SER A 585 4.83 -34.49 4.24
CA SER A 585 4.01 -35.21 5.21
C SER A 585 4.62 -35.26 6.61
N ILE A 586 5.95 -35.33 6.73
CA ILE A 586 6.65 -35.34 8.03
C ILE A 586 6.39 -34.03 8.78
N GLY A 587 6.58 -32.86 8.13
CA GLY A 587 6.33 -31.54 8.72
C GLY A 587 4.86 -31.33 9.10
N VAL A 588 3.93 -31.81 8.26
CA VAL A 588 2.49 -31.73 8.52
C VAL A 588 2.10 -32.59 9.72
N ILE A 589 2.58 -33.83 9.80
CA ILE A 589 2.30 -34.74 10.95
C ILE A 589 2.78 -34.13 12.26
N ALA A 590 4.04 -33.66 12.28
CA ALA A 590 4.62 -33.03 13.46
C ALA A 590 3.79 -31.80 13.91
N SER A 591 3.37 -30.97 12.95
CA SER A 591 2.57 -29.76 13.23
C SER A 591 1.16 -30.09 13.73
N VAL A 592 0.46 -31.04 13.10
CA VAL A 592 -0.88 -31.46 13.52
C VAL A 592 -0.84 -32.11 14.91
N CYS A 593 0.10 -32.97 15.18
CA CYS A 593 0.28 -33.56 16.52
C CYS A 593 0.63 -32.48 17.56
N GLY A 594 1.46 -31.49 17.20
CA GLY A 594 1.75 -30.33 18.05
C GLY A 594 0.49 -29.52 18.40
N PHE A 595 -0.37 -29.27 17.41
CA PHE A 595 -1.66 -28.60 17.61
C PHE A 595 -2.58 -29.42 18.54
N VAL A 596 -2.65 -30.75 18.34
CA VAL A 596 -3.43 -31.65 19.23
C VAL A 596 -2.92 -31.57 20.66
N VAL A 597 -1.60 -31.57 20.88
CA VAL A 597 -0.99 -31.41 22.20
C VAL A 597 -1.41 -30.07 22.84
N GLN A 598 -1.38 -28.97 22.07
CA GLN A 598 -1.80 -27.66 22.56
C GLN A 598 -3.28 -27.65 22.99
N VAL A 599 -4.18 -28.18 22.16
CA VAL A 599 -5.61 -28.28 22.47
C VAL A 599 -5.85 -29.17 23.72
N LEU A 600 -5.15 -30.30 23.82
CA LEU A 600 -5.24 -31.17 25.00
C LEU A 600 -4.74 -30.52 26.27
N LEU A 601 -3.64 -29.74 26.20
CA LEU A 601 -3.11 -28.98 27.32
C LEU A 601 -4.10 -27.92 27.82
N ILE A 602 -4.69 -27.15 26.88
CA ILE A 602 -5.72 -26.16 27.22
C ILE A 602 -6.91 -26.86 27.88
N ALA A 603 -7.42 -27.93 27.30
CA ALA A 603 -8.54 -28.70 27.86
C ALA A 603 -8.23 -29.28 29.24
N LEU A 604 -7.06 -29.89 29.42
CA LEU A 604 -6.61 -30.48 30.67
C LEU A 604 -6.52 -29.45 31.78
N VAL A 605 -5.82 -28.33 31.52
CA VAL A 605 -5.62 -27.27 32.50
C VAL A 605 -6.95 -26.57 32.83
N SER A 606 -7.80 -26.32 31.83
CA SER A 606 -9.11 -25.67 32.05
C SER A 606 -10.08 -26.59 32.82
N LEU A 607 -10.10 -27.88 32.55
CA LEU A 607 -10.96 -28.86 33.22
C LEU A 607 -10.47 -29.20 34.66
N SER A 608 -9.16 -29.11 34.88
CA SER A 608 -8.59 -29.38 36.20
C SER A 608 -8.88 -28.28 37.25
N GLY A 609 -9.37 -27.11 36.83
CA GLY A 609 -9.60 -25.96 37.71
C GLY A 609 -8.33 -25.38 38.35
N LEU A 610 -7.14 -25.81 37.88
CA LEU A 610 -5.85 -25.41 38.42
C LEU A 610 -5.40 -24.02 37.94
N ALA A 611 -6.07 -23.43 36.94
CA ALA A 611 -5.83 -22.08 36.45
C ALA A 611 -7.13 -21.29 36.42
N SER A 612 -7.20 -20.18 37.14
CA SER A 612 -8.32 -19.24 37.13
C SER A 612 -7.96 -18.06 36.26
N LEU A 613 -8.15 -18.18 34.94
CA LEU A 613 -8.22 -16.99 34.09
C LEU A 613 -9.61 -16.40 34.29
N GLY A 614 -9.71 -15.15 34.75
CA GLY A 614 -10.97 -14.42 34.97
C GLY A 614 -11.82 -14.14 33.71
N LEU A 615 -11.68 -15.00 32.70
CA LEU A 615 -12.37 -14.92 31.41
C LEU A 615 -13.81 -15.48 31.46
N TRP A 616 -14.19 -16.26 32.49
CA TRP A 616 -15.49 -16.97 32.54
C TRP A 616 -16.20 -16.88 33.89
N GLY A 617 -15.80 -15.96 34.78
CA GLY A 617 -16.39 -15.81 36.08
C GLY A 617 -17.17 -14.49 36.24
N GLY A 618 -18.39 -14.45 35.75
CA GLY A 618 -19.42 -13.57 36.31
C GLY A 618 -19.98 -14.21 37.54
N GLY A 619 -19.61 -13.73 38.74
CA GLY A 619 -20.30 -14.07 39.96
C GLY A 619 -19.38 -14.50 41.08
N ALA A 620 -19.03 -13.58 41.98
CA ALA A 620 -19.13 -13.72 43.44
C ALA A 620 -18.61 -12.45 44.14
N GLU A 621 -19.50 -11.78 44.73
CA GLU A 621 -19.48 -10.95 45.95
C GLU A 621 -18.15 -10.70 46.67
N GLY A 622 -17.82 -9.41 46.82
CA GLY A 622 -17.10 -8.93 47.98
C GLY A 622 -15.73 -8.30 47.73
N ALA A 623 -15.70 -7.07 47.18
CA ALA A 623 -14.74 -6.06 47.62
C ALA A 623 -15.20 -4.66 47.17
N SER A 624 -15.45 -3.82 48.15
CA SER A 624 -15.89 -2.42 48.09
C SER A 624 -14.96 -1.55 47.22
N SER A 625 -15.64 -0.73 46.42
CA SER A 625 -15.32 0.67 46.08
C SER A 625 -13.86 1.14 46.08
N THR A 626 -13.28 1.38 44.89
CA THR A 626 -12.75 2.71 44.54
C THR A 626 -12.22 2.70 43.06
N SER A 627 -12.59 3.78 42.37
CA SER A 627 -12.03 4.25 41.06
C SER A 627 -12.31 3.44 39.79
N SER A 628 -13.49 3.71 39.24
CA SER A 628 -13.86 3.56 37.81
C SER A 628 -13.02 4.46 36.91
N SER A 629 -12.10 3.93 36.08
CA SER A 629 -11.70 4.64 34.86
C SER A 629 -10.72 3.89 33.96
N SER A 630 -10.92 2.58 33.67
CA SER A 630 -10.07 1.97 32.63
C SER A 630 -10.63 0.78 31.82
N SER A 631 -11.92 0.44 32.00
CA SER A 631 -12.49 -0.73 31.29
C SER A 631 -13.11 -0.44 29.90
N SER A 632 -13.17 0.83 29.46
CA SER A 632 -13.83 1.19 28.19
C SER A 632 -12.95 1.04 26.95
N GLY A 633 -11.62 0.94 27.08
CA GLY A 633 -10.70 0.84 25.95
C GLY A 633 -10.74 -0.51 25.21
N GLY A 634 -10.81 -1.60 25.95
CA GLY A 634 -10.81 -2.95 25.38
C GLY A 634 -12.06 -3.28 24.55
N HIS A 635 -13.24 -2.88 25.02
CA HIS A 635 -14.50 -3.09 24.29
C HIS A 635 -14.54 -2.27 22.98
N ARG A 636 -14.02 -1.03 23.00
CA ARG A 636 -13.96 -0.17 21.81
C ARG A 636 -13.03 -0.75 20.74
N LEU A 637 -11.91 -1.33 21.15
CA LEU A 637 -10.95 -1.97 20.23
C LEU A 637 -11.55 -3.24 19.60
N LEU A 638 -12.26 -4.06 20.37
CA LEU A 638 -12.96 -5.24 19.88
C LEU A 638 -14.10 -4.87 18.92
N ILE A 639 -14.87 -3.82 19.20
CA ILE A 639 -15.92 -3.33 18.32
C ILE A 639 -15.31 -2.77 17.03
N LEU A 640 -14.22 -2.00 17.12
CA LEU A 640 -13.55 -1.44 15.93
C LEU A 640 -12.97 -2.55 15.04
N THR A 641 -12.34 -3.57 15.65
CA THR A 641 -11.81 -4.74 14.91
C THR A 641 -12.94 -5.53 14.27
N ALA A 642 -14.04 -5.74 14.99
CA ALA A 642 -15.22 -6.41 14.45
C ALA A 642 -15.86 -5.60 13.30
N VAL A 643 -15.97 -4.29 13.43
CA VAL A 643 -16.48 -3.39 12.38
C VAL A 643 -15.58 -3.41 11.15
N LEU A 644 -14.24 -3.37 11.31
CA LEU A 644 -13.28 -3.43 10.20
C LEU A 644 -13.32 -4.79 9.49
N VAL A 645 -13.44 -5.88 10.24
CA VAL A 645 -13.60 -7.23 9.67
C VAL A 645 -14.92 -7.35 8.91
N VAL A 646 -16.02 -6.84 9.46
CA VAL A 646 -17.33 -6.83 8.80
C VAL A 646 -17.31 -5.94 7.55
N LEU A 647 -16.69 -4.76 7.61
CA LEU A 647 -16.54 -3.87 6.45
C LEU A 647 -15.68 -4.51 5.36
N GLY A 648 -14.57 -5.16 5.73
CA GLY A 648 -13.74 -5.91 4.80
C GLY A 648 -14.50 -7.07 4.15
N LEU A 649 -15.29 -7.79 4.92
CA LEU A 649 -16.15 -8.86 4.43
C LEU A 649 -17.25 -8.33 3.50
N LEU A 650 -17.88 -7.21 3.84
CA LEU A 650 -18.90 -6.55 3.01
C LEU A 650 -18.31 -6.04 1.69
N VAL A 651 -17.12 -5.47 1.69
CA VAL A 651 -16.41 -5.05 0.46
C VAL A 651 -16.10 -6.26 -0.41
N VAL A 652 -15.61 -7.35 0.16
CA VAL A 652 -15.37 -8.62 -0.56
C VAL A 652 -16.67 -9.20 -1.14
N LEU A 653 -17.77 -9.11 -0.42
CA LEU A 653 -19.08 -9.59 -0.87
C LEU A 653 -19.78 -8.66 -1.86
N ALA A 654 -19.51 -7.35 -1.83
CA ALA A 654 -20.14 -6.36 -2.69
C ALA A 654 -19.55 -6.32 -4.11
N VAL A 655 -18.29 -6.71 -4.29
CA VAL A 655 -17.59 -6.64 -5.58
C VAL A 655 -17.80 -7.93 -6.39
N PRO A 656 -18.45 -7.89 -7.58
CA PRO A 656 -18.78 -9.08 -8.37
C PRO A 656 -17.58 -9.94 -8.78
N ASN A 657 -16.42 -9.30 -8.94
CA ASN A 657 -15.17 -9.98 -9.30
C ASN A 657 -14.62 -10.87 -8.18
N TYR A 658 -14.84 -10.51 -6.92
CA TYR A 658 -14.43 -11.32 -5.77
C TYR A 658 -15.35 -12.56 -5.59
N ARG A 659 -16.65 -12.42 -5.86
CA ARG A 659 -17.57 -13.57 -5.88
C ARG A 659 -17.19 -14.62 -6.92
N ARG A 660 -16.72 -14.20 -8.12
CA ARG A 660 -16.22 -15.13 -9.15
C ARG A 660 -14.92 -15.79 -8.74
N ALA A 661 -13.97 -15.03 -8.17
CA ALA A 661 -12.71 -15.57 -7.67
C ALA A 661 -12.91 -16.60 -6.54
N ILE A 662 -13.85 -16.35 -5.62
CA ILE A 662 -14.19 -17.30 -4.54
C ILE A 662 -14.84 -18.57 -5.12
N ARG A 663 -15.78 -18.44 -6.07
CA ARG A 663 -16.41 -19.61 -6.74
C ARG A 663 -15.42 -20.46 -7.55
N GLN A 664 -14.36 -19.86 -8.10
CA GLN A 664 -13.30 -20.57 -8.81
C GLN A 664 -12.24 -21.16 -7.87
N ALA A 665 -12.09 -20.66 -6.66
CA ALA A 665 -11.16 -21.17 -5.67
C ALA A 665 -11.72 -22.38 -4.89
N LEU A 666 -13.04 -22.45 -4.71
CA LEU A 666 -13.69 -23.55 -3.97
C LEU A 666 -13.37 -24.95 -4.53
N PRO A 667 -13.46 -25.24 -5.85
CA PRO A 667 -13.12 -26.57 -6.36
C PRO A 667 -11.63 -26.89 -6.23
N ARG A 668 -10.72 -25.90 -6.41
CA ARG A 668 -9.28 -26.07 -6.18
C ARG A 668 -8.93 -26.36 -4.72
N ALA A 669 -9.64 -25.75 -3.78
CA ALA A 669 -9.52 -26.07 -2.35
C ALA A 669 -10.00 -27.52 -2.06
N GLY A 670 -11.04 -28.00 -2.75
CA GLY A 670 -11.51 -29.39 -2.66
C GLY A 670 -10.48 -30.40 -3.19
N GLU A 671 -9.79 -30.10 -4.27
CA GLU A 671 -8.70 -30.92 -4.81
C GLU A 671 -7.46 -30.92 -3.89
N MET A 672 -7.12 -29.78 -3.31
CA MET A 672 -6.07 -29.66 -2.30
C MET A 672 -6.41 -30.46 -1.03
N LEU A 673 -7.66 -30.42 -0.58
CA LEU A 673 -8.13 -31.24 0.54
C LEU A 673 -8.10 -32.73 0.23
N ARG A 674 -8.42 -33.17 -1.00
CA ARG A 674 -8.29 -34.58 -1.41
C ARG A 674 -6.84 -35.02 -1.52
N ALA A 675 -5.95 -34.19 -2.04
CA ALA A 675 -4.51 -34.46 -2.05
C ALA A 675 -3.92 -34.52 -0.64
N GLN A 676 -4.38 -33.66 0.28
CA GLN A 676 -4.02 -33.72 1.70
C GLN A 676 -4.62 -34.99 2.40
N ALA A 677 -5.80 -35.45 2.03
CA ALA A 677 -6.37 -36.66 2.56
C ALA A 677 -5.60 -37.93 2.15
N SER A 678 -5.03 -37.99 0.94
CA SER A 678 -4.14 -39.07 0.53
C SER A 678 -2.81 -39.07 1.28
N SER A 679 -2.28 -37.87 1.56
CA SER A 679 -1.10 -37.69 2.42
C SER A 679 -1.38 -38.05 3.89
N ALA A 680 -2.58 -37.75 4.38
CA ALA A 680 -3.05 -38.17 5.71
C ALA A 680 -3.19 -39.72 5.83
N ALA A 681 -3.57 -40.43 4.77
CA ALA A 681 -3.59 -41.88 4.77
C ALA A 681 -2.18 -42.51 4.89
N THR A 682 -1.15 -41.83 4.33
CA THR A 682 0.25 -42.25 4.54
C THR A 682 0.73 -41.88 5.95
N ALA A 683 0.28 -40.74 6.51
CA ALA A 683 0.52 -40.32 7.89
C ALA A 683 -0.04 -41.32 8.92
N LEU A 684 -1.22 -41.93 8.68
CA LEU A 684 -1.81 -42.96 9.54
C LEU A 684 -0.95 -44.23 9.70
N ARG A 685 -0.02 -44.51 8.77
CA ARG A 685 0.94 -45.62 8.92
C ARG A 685 2.00 -45.35 10.00
N VAL A 686 2.44 -44.11 10.17
CA VAL A 686 3.38 -43.74 11.26
C VAL A 686 2.70 -43.83 12.61
N LEU A 687 1.43 -43.46 12.68
CA LEU A 687 0.62 -43.52 13.90
C LEU A 687 0.30 -44.98 14.34
N ARG A 688 0.59 -46.00 13.55
CA ARG A 688 0.50 -47.40 13.93
C ARG A 688 1.63 -47.86 14.85
N SER A 689 2.73 -47.13 14.94
CA SER A 689 3.85 -47.45 15.83
C SER A 689 3.72 -46.69 17.15
N PRO A 690 3.42 -47.36 18.28
CA PRO A 690 3.23 -46.68 19.56
C PRO A 690 4.49 -45.92 20.03
N SER A 691 5.68 -46.42 19.73
CA SER A 691 6.93 -45.71 20.08
C SER A 691 7.13 -44.42 19.32
N LYS A 692 6.78 -44.34 18.04
CA LYS A 692 6.85 -43.13 17.24
C LYS A 692 5.80 -42.11 17.67
N VAL A 693 4.56 -42.56 17.94
CA VAL A 693 3.54 -41.71 18.51
C VAL A 693 4.00 -41.12 19.84
N ALA A 694 4.52 -41.93 20.74
CA ALA A 694 5.05 -41.47 22.01
C ALA A 694 6.15 -40.44 21.84
N MET A 695 7.09 -40.63 20.88
CA MET A 695 8.12 -39.66 20.57
C MET A 695 7.58 -38.34 20.06
N ILE A 696 6.58 -38.35 19.17
CA ILE A 696 5.95 -37.12 18.64
C ILE A 696 5.28 -36.35 19.76
N PHE A 697 4.46 -37.01 20.54
CA PHE A 697 3.71 -36.38 21.63
C PHE A 697 4.62 -35.92 22.76
N ALA A 698 5.60 -36.72 23.18
CA ALA A 698 6.57 -36.37 24.23
C ALA A 698 7.46 -35.20 23.79
N GLY A 699 7.88 -35.14 22.52
CA GLY A 699 8.68 -34.05 21.98
C GLY A 699 7.89 -32.72 21.96
N ASN A 700 6.68 -32.74 21.45
CA ASN A 700 5.81 -31.52 21.44
C ASN A 700 5.42 -31.09 22.87
N LEU A 701 5.04 -32.02 23.72
CA LEU A 701 4.71 -31.75 25.12
C LEU A 701 5.93 -31.16 25.86
N GLY A 702 7.10 -31.80 25.70
CA GLY A 702 8.35 -31.33 26.30
C GLY A 702 8.70 -29.91 25.87
N ALA A 703 8.54 -29.58 24.58
CA ALA A 703 8.76 -28.22 24.09
C ALA A 703 7.82 -27.19 24.74
N GLN A 704 6.52 -27.52 24.90
CA GLN A 704 5.55 -26.63 25.57
C GLN A 704 5.85 -26.47 27.06
N LEU A 705 6.22 -27.52 27.75
CA LEU A 705 6.61 -27.46 29.18
C LEU A 705 7.88 -26.66 29.40
N ILE A 706 8.91 -26.85 28.56
CA ILE A 706 10.15 -26.06 28.63
C ILE A 706 9.87 -24.59 28.41
N GLN A 707 9.04 -24.24 27.41
CA GLN A 707 8.65 -22.85 27.16
C GLN A 707 7.88 -22.24 28.34
N ALA A 708 6.96 -22.99 28.96
CA ALA A 708 6.24 -22.52 30.14
C ALA A 708 7.21 -22.28 31.33
N VAL A 709 8.22 -23.15 31.54
CA VAL A 709 9.27 -22.93 32.54
C VAL A 709 10.08 -21.66 32.24
N ILE A 710 10.48 -21.45 30.96
CA ILE A 710 11.21 -20.24 30.54
C ILE A 710 10.35 -18.99 30.81
N LEU A 711 9.06 -19.03 30.49
CA LEU A 711 8.13 -17.93 30.80
C LEU A 711 8.08 -17.65 32.31
N GLY A 712 8.01 -18.70 33.13
CA GLY A 712 8.02 -18.57 34.58
C GLY A 712 9.33 -18.00 35.14
N LEU A 713 10.48 -18.37 34.56
CA LEU A 713 11.76 -17.77 34.91
C LEU A 713 11.83 -16.28 34.55
N CYS A 714 11.34 -15.92 33.37
CA CYS A 714 11.26 -14.51 32.97
C CYS A 714 10.32 -13.72 33.89
N LEU A 715 9.17 -14.29 34.28
CA LEU A 715 8.24 -13.64 35.20
C LEU A 715 8.86 -13.42 36.60
N ARG A 716 9.63 -14.41 37.12
CA ARG A 716 10.36 -14.27 38.38
C ARG A 716 11.44 -13.21 38.32
N ALA A 717 12.08 -13.00 37.19
CA ALA A 717 13.09 -11.95 37.01
C ALA A 717 12.51 -10.55 37.28
N PHE A 718 11.21 -10.35 37.07
CA PHE A 718 10.48 -9.10 37.35
C PHE A 718 9.70 -9.16 38.70
N GLY A 719 10.06 -10.06 39.59
CA GLY A 719 9.50 -10.14 40.97
C GLY A 719 8.11 -10.73 41.05
N HIS A 720 7.57 -11.31 40.01
CA HIS A 720 6.24 -11.94 39.97
C HIS A 720 6.32 -13.46 39.81
N HIS A 721 5.26 -14.17 40.21
CA HIS A 721 5.17 -15.62 40.09
C HIS A 721 3.74 -16.03 39.68
N ALA A 722 3.63 -17.12 38.91
CA ALA A 722 2.39 -17.75 38.57
C ALA A 722 2.54 -19.29 38.70
N THR A 723 1.44 -19.99 38.80
CA THR A 723 1.45 -21.45 38.89
C THR A 723 1.87 -22.05 37.54
N MET A 724 2.41 -23.25 37.56
CA MET A 724 2.82 -23.93 36.31
C MET A 724 1.65 -24.14 35.34
N ALA A 725 0.45 -24.36 35.90
CA ALA A 725 -0.77 -24.50 35.11
C ALA A 725 -1.14 -23.22 34.36
N GLU A 726 -1.07 -22.08 35.02
CA GLU A 726 -1.31 -20.76 34.43
C GLU A 726 -0.26 -20.43 33.37
N LEU A 727 1.01 -20.69 33.62
CA LEU A 727 2.09 -20.47 32.65
C LEU A 727 1.92 -21.34 31.38
N ILE A 728 1.52 -22.63 31.56
CA ILE A 728 1.24 -23.52 30.45
C ILE A 728 0.05 -22.95 29.65
N LEU A 729 -1.00 -22.49 30.31
CA LEU A 729 -2.19 -21.96 29.64
C LEU A 729 -1.87 -20.69 28.85
N VAL A 730 -1.18 -19.71 29.46
CA VAL A 730 -0.75 -18.48 28.78
C VAL A 730 0.18 -18.79 27.61
N ASN A 731 1.19 -19.64 27.81
CA ASN A 731 2.12 -20.02 26.74
C ASN A 731 1.41 -20.71 25.57
N THR A 732 0.50 -21.65 25.87
CA THR A 732 -0.19 -22.41 24.83
C THR A 732 -1.15 -21.56 24.03
N ILE A 733 -1.92 -20.68 24.68
CA ILE A 733 -2.82 -19.75 24.03
C ILE A 733 -2.05 -18.74 23.17
N ALA A 734 -0.99 -18.15 23.70
CA ALA A 734 -0.17 -17.17 22.97
C ALA A 734 0.49 -17.80 21.71
N ASN A 735 1.03 -19.02 21.84
CA ASN A 735 1.61 -19.75 20.72
C ASN A 735 0.56 -20.09 19.64
N LEU A 736 -0.66 -20.45 20.07
CA LEU A 736 -1.75 -20.74 19.15
C LEU A 736 -2.12 -19.50 18.32
N PHE A 737 -2.32 -18.36 18.95
CA PHE A 737 -2.59 -17.10 18.26
C PHE A 737 -1.44 -16.67 17.33
N ALA A 738 -0.20 -16.73 17.79
CA ALA A 738 0.98 -16.41 17.00
C ALA A 738 1.15 -17.33 15.77
N GLY A 739 0.80 -18.61 15.92
CA GLY A 739 0.92 -19.62 14.86
C GLY A 739 -0.07 -19.43 13.71
N PHE A 740 -1.25 -18.86 13.96
CA PHE A 740 -2.25 -18.57 12.92
C PHE A 740 -1.97 -17.30 12.12
N MET A 741 -1.11 -16.42 12.64
CA MET A 741 -0.85 -15.14 11.99
C MET A 741 0.24 -15.26 10.91
N PRO A 742 0.03 -14.76 9.68
CA PRO A 742 1.00 -14.81 8.59
C PRO A 742 2.09 -13.74 8.74
N VAL A 743 2.54 -13.48 9.97
CA VAL A 743 3.62 -12.54 10.30
C VAL A 743 4.88 -13.34 10.61
N PRO A 744 6.08 -12.91 10.13
CA PRO A 744 7.32 -13.59 10.46
C PRO A 744 7.45 -13.78 11.98
N GLY A 745 7.54 -15.04 12.42
CA GLY A 745 7.64 -15.41 13.84
C GLY A 745 6.52 -14.95 14.75
N GLY A 746 5.38 -14.51 14.23
CA GLY A 746 4.29 -13.97 15.04
C GLY A 746 4.67 -12.69 15.80
N MET A 747 5.69 -11.93 15.31
CA MET A 747 6.16 -10.69 15.95
C MET A 747 5.00 -9.72 16.20
N GLY A 748 4.96 -9.16 17.40
CA GLY A 748 3.92 -8.27 17.89
C GLY A 748 2.67 -8.99 18.40
N VAL A 749 2.19 -10.00 17.71
CA VAL A 749 1.01 -10.77 18.14
C VAL A 749 1.34 -11.65 19.34
N ALA A 750 2.50 -12.31 19.32
CA ALA A 750 2.95 -13.13 20.44
C ALA A 750 3.19 -12.28 21.70
N GLU A 751 3.91 -11.16 21.56
CA GLU A 751 4.19 -10.23 22.66
C GLU A 751 2.87 -9.70 23.27
N ALA A 752 1.93 -9.28 22.43
CA ALA A 752 0.62 -8.82 22.90
C ALA A 752 -0.18 -9.95 23.58
N ALA A 753 -0.15 -11.17 23.05
CA ALA A 753 -0.86 -12.30 23.63
C ALA A 753 -0.27 -12.74 24.98
N TYR A 754 1.07 -12.77 25.10
CA TYR A 754 1.74 -13.05 26.38
C TYR A 754 1.45 -11.96 27.41
N THR A 755 1.53 -10.68 27.03
CA THR A 755 1.21 -9.55 27.91
C THR A 755 -0.24 -9.64 28.39
N ALA A 756 -1.20 -9.83 27.47
CA ALA A 756 -2.62 -9.93 27.82
C ALA A 756 -2.89 -11.15 28.72
N GLY A 757 -2.26 -12.29 28.46
CA GLY A 757 -2.40 -13.48 29.29
C GLY A 757 -1.86 -13.29 30.71
N LEU A 758 -0.69 -12.64 30.86
CA LEU A 758 -0.11 -12.35 32.17
C LEU A 758 -0.93 -11.28 32.94
N VAL A 759 -1.43 -10.27 32.24
CA VAL A 759 -2.32 -9.26 32.86
C VAL A 759 -3.63 -9.89 33.35
N ALA A 760 -4.19 -10.87 32.60
CA ALA A 760 -5.36 -11.62 33.01
C ALA A 760 -5.12 -12.46 34.28
N LEU A 761 -3.85 -12.78 34.59
CA LEU A 761 -3.43 -13.41 35.87
C LEU A 761 -3.16 -12.39 36.99
N GLY A 762 -3.41 -11.10 36.75
CA GLY A 762 -3.20 -10.03 37.75
C GLY A 762 -1.79 -9.44 37.77
N VAL A 763 -0.92 -9.76 36.82
CA VAL A 763 0.41 -9.16 36.70
C VAL A 763 0.29 -7.71 36.21
N PRO A 764 0.97 -6.71 36.83
CA PRO A 764 0.95 -5.33 36.34
C PRO A 764 1.39 -5.21 34.88
N ASN A 765 0.81 -4.27 34.15
CA ASN A 765 0.98 -4.17 32.71
C ASN A 765 2.46 -3.98 32.27
N ALA A 766 3.24 -3.19 33.02
CA ALA A 766 4.67 -2.98 32.76
C ALA A 766 5.47 -4.28 32.97
N ALA A 767 5.29 -4.98 34.09
CA ALA A 767 5.95 -6.24 34.38
C ALA A 767 5.53 -7.37 33.39
N ALA A 768 4.25 -7.43 33.04
CA ALA A 768 3.73 -8.39 32.05
C ALA A 768 4.37 -8.17 30.66
N MET A 769 4.47 -6.93 30.22
CA MET A 769 5.10 -6.59 28.94
C MET A 769 6.62 -6.83 28.97
N SER A 770 7.31 -6.45 30.04
CA SER A 770 8.74 -6.73 30.24
C SER A 770 9.01 -8.23 30.22
N THR A 771 8.16 -9.03 30.90
CA THR A 771 8.23 -10.50 30.87
C THR A 771 8.05 -11.07 29.48
N ALA A 772 7.04 -10.58 28.72
CA ALA A 772 6.78 -11.03 27.36
C ALA A 772 7.99 -10.73 26.44
N ILE A 773 8.57 -9.53 26.56
CA ILE A 773 9.76 -9.13 25.78
C ILE A 773 10.96 -10.01 26.16
N ALA A 774 11.25 -10.19 27.47
CA ALA A 774 12.36 -11.01 27.94
C ALA A 774 12.21 -12.48 27.49
N PHE A 775 11.00 -13.04 27.59
CA PHE A 775 10.69 -14.38 27.11
C PHE A 775 10.93 -14.51 25.58
N ARG A 776 10.51 -13.53 24.79
CA ARG A 776 10.74 -13.51 23.34
C ARG A 776 12.22 -13.29 23.00
N MET A 777 12.94 -12.51 23.79
CA MET A 777 14.40 -12.41 23.65
C MET A 777 15.06 -13.77 23.82
N ALA A 778 14.68 -14.51 24.86
CA ALA A 778 15.26 -15.83 25.15
C ALA A 778 14.85 -16.92 24.15
N THR A 779 13.59 -16.90 23.65
CA THR A 779 13.04 -18.02 22.85
C THR A 779 13.00 -17.76 21.34
N TYR A 780 13.06 -16.49 20.90
CA TYR A 780 12.88 -16.14 19.50
C TYR A 780 13.98 -15.22 18.93
N TYR A 781 14.35 -14.11 19.61
CA TYR A 781 15.28 -13.13 19.03
C TYR A 781 16.75 -13.50 19.17
N LEU A 782 17.19 -14.14 20.27
CA LEU A 782 18.56 -14.58 20.49
C LEU A 782 18.89 -15.96 19.87
N PRO A 783 17.99 -16.97 19.88
CA PRO A 783 18.24 -18.29 19.30
C PRO A 783 18.73 -18.31 17.86
N PRO A 784 18.32 -17.41 16.95
CA PRO A 784 18.89 -17.31 15.62
C PRO A 784 20.41 -17.17 15.53
N ILE A 785 21.09 -16.74 16.60
CA ILE A 785 22.56 -16.63 16.62
C ILE A 785 23.19 -18.02 16.43
N TRP A 786 22.79 -19.02 17.24
CA TRP A 786 23.24 -20.41 17.05
C TRP A 786 22.52 -21.10 15.89
N GLY A 787 21.32 -20.65 15.51
CA GLY A 787 20.64 -21.09 14.31
C GLY A 787 21.41 -20.77 13.02
N ALA A 788 22.10 -19.62 12.96
CA ALA A 788 22.98 -19.26 11.86
C ALA A 788 24.18 -20.19 11.73
N VAL A 789 24.75 -20.58 12.88
CA VAL A 789 25.85 -21.58 12.94
C VAL A 789 25.37 -22.95 12.45
N ALA A 790 24.20 -23.38 12.89
CA ALA A 790 23.60 -24.63 12.46
C ALA A 790 23.28 -24.64 10.96
N MET A 791 22.77 -23.52 10.41
CA MET A 791 22.54 -23.35 8.97
C MET A 791 23.83 -23.49 8.16
N ARG A 792 24.93 -22.84 8.61
CA ARG A 792 26.23 -22.94 7.97
C ARG A 792 26.75 -24.40 8.00
N TRP A 793 26.60 -25.07 9.13
CA TRP A 793 26.98 -26.46 9.29
C TRP A 793 26.23 -27.40 8.34
N LEU A 794 24.89 -27.26 8.23
CA LEU A 794 24.06 -28.05 7.33
C LEU A 794 24.44 -27.88 5.86
N ARG A 795 24.79 -26.65 5.45
CA ARG A 795 25.29 -26.38 4.08
C ARG A 795 26.63 -26.98 3.80
N GLN A 796 27.58 -26.90 4.76
CA GLN A 796 28.92 -27.44 4.60
C GLN A 796 28.91 -28.96 4.49
N HIS A 797 27.98 -29.65 5.15
CA HIS A 797 27.85 -31.11 5.11
C HIS A 797 26.79 -31.60 4.09
N ALA A 798 26.40 -30.76 3.17
CA ALA A 798 25.48 -31.09 2.06
C ALA A 798 24.08 -31.61 2.49
N TYR A 799 23.59 -31.25 3.67
CA TYR A 799 22.26 -31.56 4.13
C TYR A 799 21.20 -30.54 3.60
N LEU A 800 21.63 -29.35 3.19
CA LEU A 800 20.77 -28.28 2.61
C LEU A 800 21.30 -27.75 1.27
#